data_c24c66f78339aa67288b6448ad9a2c6f
#
_entry.id   c24c66f78339aa67288b6448ad9a2c6f
#
_cell.length_a   1.000
_cell.length_b   1.000
_cell.length_c   1.000
_cell.angle_alpha   90.00
_cell.angle_beta   90.00
_cell.angle_gamma   90.00
#
_symmetry.space_group_name_H-M   'P 1'
#
loop_
_entity.id
_entity.type
_entity.pdbx_description
1 polymer ?
#
loop_
_entity_poly.entity_id
_entity_poly.type
_entity_poly.pdbx_seq_one_letter_code
_entity_poly.pdbx_strand_id
1 'polypeptide(L)'
;MLFPSVSVPGELTRIALSDVHAGDDLPNVNALLSTDDPTAYADAPESTPRAVPLLTEHALNTFTRPGLRGFRITVDDAEDEASAADFAALMQLGGGWTPRFAIAQEPEVSDRRLAYRAVDESAGLELGTELESLAGGSLRIRHTLTNRADSPYVVQGLDVSVPLADNQTELLDFTGRHECERQPQRHTIADGIWSREFRWGKTGFEGPLFVAGTPGFDFAHGSVLMVQPAWSGNNELYVQRDMAQIATVSAGELLEPGEIVLRQGESYATPWIMVTASNSGLDGAAASLHQWERSLPAHPRRQPVVLNVWEGVMFDHNLDTLLEIARRAAAIGVERYVLDDGWFHLRRDDHAGLGDWWVDPDVWPEGLHPLVDFVHEQGMQFGLWFEPEMVNPDSDLYREHPDWVLQAAPRTPILQRHQLVLDLANPEAFDHVYRAIHDVLSQYRIDYIKWDHNRYLLEAGSNLHGGAASIHNQTVAYYRLLDKLRADFPDIEWESCASGGGRIDTGVIEHVQRCWTSDMTDALSRQCIQRWTVQNIAPEYLGAHISQPTSQQTGRTYSVAFRAATAVFHSFGIEWDITKASDADLQELASWIVWYKANRDFLHSGRFVRLDVADPAVLAHGVVAADGSRALIAHVQYEESSSNRGVWLRVPGLDADARYALRWVGPEPARASLEPIDPLGPVGSRSVSGAWLASPGVRVPRCRPETVRLVEIVKV
;
A
#
# COMPACT_ATOMS: atom_id res chain seq x y z
N MET A 1 11.67 -5.32 -21.19
CA MET A 1 11.54 -4.69 -22.51
C MET A 1 10.30 -5.27 -23.18
N LEU A 2 9.47 -4.45 -23.79
CA LEU A 2 8.23 -4.86 -24.44
C LEU A 2 8.37 -4.66 -25.95
N PHE A 3 7.89 -5.60 -26.75
CA PHE A 3 7.98 -5.56 -28.19
C PHE A 3 6.63 -5.88 -28.83
N PRO A 4 6.32 -5.30 -30.00
CA PRO A 4 5.14 -5.72 -30.76
C PRO A 4 5.25 -7.21 -31.11
N SER A 5 4.16 -7.94 -30.97
CA SER A 5 4.09 -9.33 -31.42
C SER A 5 4.10 -9.39 -32.95
N VAL A 6 4.90 -10.30 -33.50
CA VAL A 6 4.97 -10.53 -34.96
C VAL A 6 4.05 -11.71 -35.35
N SER A 7 3.81 -12.62 -34.42
CA SER A 7 2.93 -13.77 -34.66
C SER A 7 1.44 -13.42 -34.64
N VAL A 8 1.06 -12.39 -33.88
CA VAL A 8 -0.29 -11.83 -33.84
C VAL A 8 -0.14 -10.32 -34.03
N PRO A 9 -0.41 -9.79 -35.21
CA PRO A 9 -0.27 -8.37 -35.48
C PRO A 9 -1.16 -7.55 -34.56
N GLY A 10 -0.56 -6.58 -33.89
CA GLY A 10 -1.28 -5.72 -32.98
C GLY A 10 -1.08 -6.00 -31.49
N GLU A 11 -0.41 -7.07 -31.11
CA GLU A 11 -0.11 -7.36 -29.72
C GLU A 11 1.28 -6.86 -29.28
N LEU A 12 1.37 -6.56 -27.99
CA LEU A 12 2.63 -6.31 -27.31
C LEU A 12 2.94 -7.46 -26.36
N THR A 13 4.18 -7.94 -26.39
CA THR A 13 4.61 -9.04 -25.56
C THR A 13 5.84 -8.69 -24.74
N ARG A 14 5.94 -9.28 -23.55
CA ARG A 14 7.13 -9.23 -22.73
C ARG A 14 8.14 -10.25 -23.20
N ILE A 15 9.41 -9.83 -23.37
CA ILE A 15 10.53 -10.75 -23.66
C ILE A 15 11.43 -10.92 -22.44
N ALA A 16 11.70 -9.86 -21.73
CA ALA A 16 12.41 -9.88 -20.45
C ALA A 16 12.05 -8.64 -19.63
N LEU A 17 11.82 -8.84 -18.35
CA LEU A 17 11.89 -7.81 -17.32
C LEU A 17 13.07 -8.19 -16.42
N SER A 18 14.26 -7.82 -16.84
CA SER A 18 15.51 -8.01 -16.11
C SER A 18 16.38 -6.81 -16.36
N ASP A 19 17.44 -6.66 -15.56
CA ASP A 19 18.45 -5.64 -15.79
C ASP A 19 19.11 -5.86 -17.16
N VAL A 20 18.77 -5.01 -18.12
CA VAL A 20 19.43 -4.95 -19.44
C VAL A 20 20.48 -3.87 -19.35
N HIS A 21 21.75 -4.26 -19.48
CA HIS A 21 22.85 -3.31 -19.50
C HIS A 21 22.98 -2.66 -20.86
N ALA A 22 23.39 -1.38 -20.90
CA ALA A 22 23.67 -0.69 -22.13
C ALA A 22 24.82 -1.40 -22.87
N GLY A 23 24.55 -1.90 -24.08
CA GLY A 23 25.50 -2.64 -24.88
C GLY A 23 25.25 -4.15 -24.95
N ASP A 24 24.21 -4.67 -24.27
CA ASP A 24 23.81 -6.05 -24.46
C ASP A 24 23.28 -6.24 -25.90
N ASP A 25 23.85 -7.22 -26.60
CA ASP A 25 23.31 -7.70 -27.88
C ASP A 25 22.03 -8.50 -27.60
N LEU A 26 20.89 -7.80 -27.65
CA LEU A 26 19.60 -8.47 -27.52
C LEU A 26 19.35 -9.38 -28.72
N PRO A 27 18.84 -10.61 -28.52
CA PRO A 27 18.50 -11.49 -29.62
C PRO A 27 17.48 -10.81 -30.54
N ASN A 28 17.52 -11.14 -31.83
CA ASN A 28 16.54 -10.66 -32.77
C ASN A 28 15.16 -11.16 -32.35
N VAL A 29 14.40 -10.29 -31.73
CA VAL A 29 13.09 -10.56 -31.12
C VAL A 29 12.12 -11.06 -32.17
N ASN A 30 12.18 -10.51 -33.39
CA ASN A 30 11.34 -10.96 -34.50
C ASN A 30 11.60 -12.44 -34.84
N ALA A 31 12.85 -12.92 -34.72
CA ALA A 31 13.18 -14.31 -34.92
C ALA A 31 12.71 -15.20 -33.76
N LEU A 32 12.64 -14.68 -32.53
CA LEU A 32 12.13 -15.41 -31.38
C LEU A 32 10.60 -15.50 -31.37
N LEU A 33 9.92 -14.47 -31.91
CA LEU A 33 8.46 -14.38 -31.96
C LEU A 33 7.87 -14.86 -33.28
N SER A 34 8.68 -15.00 -34.36
CA SER A 34 8.21 -15.58 -35.61
C SER A 34 7.84 -17.04 -35.39
N THR A 35 6.59 -17.30 -35.23
CA THR A 35 6.03 -18.62 -35.47
C THR A 35 5.71 -18.70 -36.96
N ASP A 36 6.06 -19.80 -37.56
CA ASP A 36 6.15 -19.94 -38.98
C ASP A 36 4.83 -19.78 -39.75
N ASP A 37 3.67 -19.80 -39.11
CA ASP A 37 2.39 -19.58 -39.76
C ASP A 37 1.28 -19.31 -38.74
N PRO A 38 0.60 -18.17 -38.75
CA PRO A 38 -0.58 -17.93 -37.91
C PRO A 38 -1.73 -18.90 -38.22
N THR A 39 -1.73 -19.56 -39.37
CA THR A 39 -2.72 -20.61 -39.71
C THR A 39 -2.37 -21.96 -39.11
N ALA A 40 -1.11 -22.18 -38.66
CA ALA A 40 -0.70 -23.40 -37.98
C ALA A 40 -1.41 -23.59 -36.62
N TYR A 41 -1.98 -22.56 -36.07
CA TYR A 41 -2.78 -22.64 -34.84
C TYR A 41 -4.15 -23.30 -35.04
N ALA A 42 -4.68 -23.26 -36.26
CA ALA A 42 -5.98 -23.86 -36.57
C ALA A 42 -5.94 -25.40 -36.56
N ASP A 43 -4.79 -25.99 -36.90
CA ASP A 43 -4.62 -27.43 -37.03
C ASP A 43 -4.03 -28.12 -35.77
N ALA A 44 -3.52 -27.33 -34.80
CA ALA A 44 -2.94 -27.81 -33.56
C ALA A 44 -3.38 -26.99 -32.36
N PRO A 45 -4.55 -27.29 -31.79
CA PRO A 45 -5.08 -26.55 -30.63
C PRO A 45 -4.15 -26.55 -29.41
N GLU A 46 -3.12 -27.40 -29.44
CA GLU A 46 -2.09 -27.51 -28.40
C GLU A 46 -0.89 -26.56 -28.62
N SER A 47 -0.81 -25.92 -29.80
CA SER A 47 0.25 -24.97 -30.11
C SER A 47 -0.05 -23.63 -29.43
N THR A 48 0.64 -23.35 -28.36
CA THR A 48 0.49 -22.11 -27.60
C THR A 48 1.19 -20.97 -28.33
N PRO A 49 0.59 -19.76 -28.36
CA PRO A 49 1.29 -18.56 -28.82
C PRO A 49 2.61 -18.42 -28.04
N ARG A 50 3.72 -18.15 -28.71
CA ARG A 50 5.00 -17.85 -28.06
C ARG A 50 4.99 -16.47 -27.38
N ALA A 51 3.99 -15.66 -27.70
CA ALA A 51 3.76 -14.35 -27.15
C ALA A 51 2.62 -14.37 -26.14
N VAL A 52 2.83 -13.79 -24.97
CA VAL A 52 1.79 -13.60 -23.96
C VAL A 52 1.43 -12.12 -23.94
N PRO A 53 0.20 -11.76 -24.35
CA PRO A 53 -0.23 -10.36 -24.40
C PRO A 53 -0.42 -9.77 -23.01
N LEU A 54 -0.38 -8.43 -22.91
CA LEU A 54 -0.72 -7.69 -21.68
C LEU A 54 -2.21 -7.77 -21.32
N LEU A 55 -3.06 -8.07 -22.31
CA LEU A 55 -4.46 -8.43 -22.16
C LEU A 55 -4.66 -9.82 -22.75
N THR A 56 -5.00 -10.80 -21.92
CA THR A 56 -5.38 -12.14 -22.42
C THR A 56 -6.75 -12.09 -23.04
N GLU A 57 -6.90 -12.62 -24.27
CA GLU A 57 -8.15 -12.60 -25.04
C GLU A 57 -8.68 -14.02 -25.28
N HIS A 58 -9.99 -14.20 -25.20
CA HIS A 58 -10.64 -15.46 -25.54
C HIS A 58 -10.31 -15.96 -26.96
N ALA A 59 -10.21 -15.01 -27.89
CA ALA A 59 -10.04 -15.33 -29.31
C ALA A 59 -8.62 -15.81 -29.68
N LEU A 60 -7.64 -15.67 -28.77
CA LEU A 60 -6.23 -15.92 -29.05
C LEU A 60 -5.70 -17.28 -28.57
N ASN A 61 -6.58 -18.22 -28.32
CA ASN A 61 -6.20 -19.62 -27.98
C ASN A 61 -5.35 -19.74 -26.71
N THR A 62 -5.56 -18.85 -25.75
CA THR A 62 -4.76 -18.84 -24.51
C THR A 62 -5.24 -19.86 -23.48
N PHE A 63 -6.46 -20.40 -23.59
CA PHE A 63 -7.09 -21.36 -22.65
C PHE A 63 -7.05 -20.92 -21.18
N THR A 64 -6.87 -19.65 -20.94
CA THR A 64 -6.71 -19.02 -19.64
C THR A 64 -7.86 -18.08 -19.35
N ARG A 65 -7.95 -17.55 -18.14
CA ARG A 65 -8.94 -16.52 -17.80
C ARG A 65 -8.68 -15.28 -18.65
N PRO A 66 -9.68 -14.78 -19.40
CA PRO A 66 -9.50 -13.58 -20.20
C PRO A 66 -9.36 -12.33 -19.31
N GLY A 67 -8.50 -11.41 -19.73
CA GLY A 67 -8.30 -10.14 -19.05
C GLY A 67 -9.51 -9.21 -19.17
N LEU A 68 -10.17 -9.16 -20.35
CA LEU A 68 -11.46 -8.48 -20.48
C LEU A 68 -12.59 -9.48 -20.31
N ARG A 69 -13.44 -9.23 -19.35
CA ARG A 69 -14.72 -9.92 -19.11
C ARG A 69 -15.84 -8.90 -19.22
N GLY A 70 -16.77 -9.12 -20.12
CA GLY A 70 -17.87 -8.20 -20.31
C GLY A 70 -18.79 -8.65 -21.45
N PHE A 71 -19.86 -7.93 -21.64
CA PHE A 71 -20.84 -8.23 -22.66
C PHE A 71 -21.67 -7.00 -23.06
N ARG A 72 -22.25 -7.07 -24.20
CA ARG A 72 -23.12 -6.02 -24.74
C ARG A 72 -24.57 -6.28 -24.41
N ILE A 73 -25.29 -5.24 -24.01
CA ILE A 73 -26.74 -5.26 -23.85
C ILE A 73 -27.31 -4.78 -25.16
N THR A 74 -28.03 -5.67 -25.90
CA THR A 74 -28.82 -5.29 -27.06
C THR A 74 -30.29 -5.25 -26.66
N VAL A 75 -30.91 -4.07 -26.79
CA VAL A 75 -32.36 -3.92 -26.63
C VAL A 75 -32.92 -3.93 -28.04
N ASP A 76 -33.68 -4.95 -28.40
CA ASP A 76 -34.47 -4.87 -29.63
C ASP A 76 -35.61 -3.89 -29.40
N ASP A 77 -35.75 -2.90 -30.28
CA ASP A 77 -36.92 -2.04 -30.39
C ASP A 77 -38.13 -2.83 -30.94
N ALA A 78 -38.44 -3.97 -30.35
CA ALA A 78 -39.62 -4.74 -30.70
C ALA A 78 -40.85 -4.05 -30.10
N GLU A 79 -41.60 -3.39 -30.96
CA GLU A 79 -42.89 -2.71 -30.66
C GLU A 79 -43.99 -3.65 -30.16
N ASP A 80 -43.71 -4.87 -29.69
CA ASP A 80 -44.73 -5.80 -29.24
C ASP A 80 -44.62 -6.12 -27.77
N GLU A 81 -45.61 -5.67 -26.98
CA GLU A 81 -45.83 -5.94 -25.56
C GLU A 81 -45.98 -7.45 -25.22
N ALA A 82 -45.65 -8.37 -26.07
CA ALA A 82 -46.07 -9.77 -25.95
C ALA A 82 -45.02 -10.74 -25.49
N SER A 83 -43.88 -10.38 -24.95
CA SER A 83 -43.02 -11.45 -24.41
C SER A 83 -41.91 -11.04 -23.49
N ALA A 84 -42.22 -10.48 -22.34
CA ALA A 84 -41.28 -10.48 -21.18
C ALA A 84 -40.92 -11.90 -20.70
N ALA A 85 -41.45 -12.91 -21.37
CA ALA A 85 -41.22 -14.34 -21.14
C ALA A 85 -40.52 -15.05 -22.30
N ASP A 86 -40.15 -14.34 -23.39
CA ASP A 86 -39.54 -14.99 -24.54
C ASP A 86 -38.04 -15.20 -24.27
N PHE A 87 -37.65 -16.49 -24.20
CA PHE A 87 -36.26 -16.91 -24.05
C PHE A 87 -35.35 -16.33 -25.18
N ALA A 88 -35.93 -15.98 -26.35
CA ALA A 88 -35.21 -15.30 -27.42
C ALA A 88 -34.76 -13.88 -27.04
N ALA A 89 -35.54 -13.13 -26.26
CA ALA A 89 -35.14 -11.81 -25.75
C ALA A 89 -33.96 -11.90 -24.74
N LEU A 90 -33.96 -12.96 -23.92
CA LEU A 90 -32.81 -13.27 -23.05
C LEU A 90 -31.56 -13.69 -23.81
N MET A 91 -31.71 -14.26 -25.00
CA MET A 91 -30.60 -14.66 -25.89
C MET A 91 -29.92 -13.47 -26.60
N GLN A 92 -30.49 -12.29 -26.53
CA GLN A 92 -29.88 -11.06 -27.06
C GLN A 92 -28.96 -10.36 -26.05
N LEU A 93 -28.98 -10.77 -24.78
CA LEU A 93 -27.97 -10.37 -23.80
C LEU A 93 -26.69 -11.17 -24.04
N GLY A 94 -25.53 -10.52 -24.04
CA GLY A 94 -24.24 -11.18 -24.06
C GLY A 94 -23.48 -11.13 -25.37
N GLY A 95 -23.83 -10.28 -26.32
CA GLY A 95 -22.99 -10.01 -27.50
C GLY A 95 -21.65 -9.37 -27.13
N GLY A 96 -20.64 -9.49 -28.02
CA GLY A 96 -19.32 -8.83 -27.81
C GLY A 96 -18.45 -9.36 -26.65
N TRP A 97 -18.70 -10.58 -26.15
CA TRP A 97 -17.97 -11.16 -25.02
C TRP A 97 -16.59 -11.74 -25.38
N THR A 98 -16.31 -11.87 -26.68
CA THR A 98 -15.02 -12.37 -27.20
C THR A 98 -14.37 -11.36 -28.11
N PRO A 99 -14.01 -10.16 -27.65
CA PRO A 99 -13.35 -9.19 -28.51
C PRO A 99 -11.97 -9.69 -28.93
N ARG A 100 -11.58 -9.24 -30.13
CA ARG A 100 -10.28 -9.44 -30.72
C ARG A 100 -9.71 -8.13 -31.17
N PHE A 101 -8.80 -7.56 -30.40
CA PHE A 101 -8.24 -6.25 -30.64
C PHE A 101 -7.10 -6.31 -31.68
N ALA A 102 -7.09 -5.39 -32.62
CA ALA A 102 -5.99 -5.15 -33.55
C ALA A 102 -5.49 -3.72 -33.41
N ILE A 103 -4.16 -3.50 -33.41
CA ILE A 103 -3.58 -2.16 -33.30
C ILE A 103 -4.10 -1.28 -34.44
N ALA A 104 -4.69 -0.17 -34.08
CA ALA A 104 -5.34 0.76 -35.04
C ALA A 104 -4.37 1.81 -35.59
N GLN A 105 -3.26 2.07 -34.89
CA GLN A 105 -2.24 3.07 -35.26
C GLN A 105 -0.88 2.71 -34.70
N GLU A 106 0.20 3.28 -35.27
CA GLU A 106 1.55 3.11 -34.75
C GLU A 106 1.62 3.51 -33.26
N PRO A 107 2.30 2.71 -32.41
CA PRO A 107 2.46 3.04 -31.00
C PRO A 107 3.20 4.36 -30.79
N GLU A 108 2.72 5.15 -29.84
CA GLU A 108 3.43 6.35 -29.37
C GLU A 108 4.53 5.93 -28.39
N VAL A 109 5.78 6.23 -28.72
CA VAL A 109 6.94 5.85 -27.92
C VAL A 109 7.73 7.10 -27.52
N SER A 110 8.02 7.23 -26.24
CA SER A 110 8.96 8.22 -25.69
C SER A 110 9.96 7.54 -24.76
N ASP A 111 10.90 8.28 -24.17
CA ASP A 111 11.91 7.73 -23.25
C ASP A 111 11.34 6.92 -22.08
N ARG A 112 10.14 7.27 -21.62
CA ARG A 112 9.52 6.67 -20.44
C ARG A 112 8.09 6.18 -20.63
N ARG A 113 7.50 6.39 -21.80
CA ARG A 113 6.10 6.02 -22.05
C ARG A 113 5.96 5.31 -23.39
N LEU A 114 5.20 4.23 -23.38
CA LEU A 114 4.68 3.57 -24.55
C LEU A 114 3.16 3.57 -24.44
N ALA A 115 2.47 4.02 -25.49
CA ALA A 115 1.01 3.97 -25.56
C ALA A 115 0.57 3.49 -26.95
N TYR A 116 -0.48 2.70 -26.98
CA TYR A 116 -1.10 2.26 -28.24
C TYR A 116 -2.60 2.14 -28.09
N ARG A 117 -3.28 2.16 -29.23
CA ARG A 117 -4.71 1.92 -29.34
C ARG A 117 -4.97 0.73 -30.23
N ALA A 118 -5.86 -0.14 -29.78
CA ALA A 118 -6.32 -1.30 -30.53
C ALA A 118 -7.84 -1.29 -30.61
N VAL A 119 -8.40 -1.80 -31.69
CA VAL A 119 -9.85 -1.74 -31.96
C VAL A 119 -10.35 -3.12 -32.38
N ASP A 120 -11.51 -3.49 -31.87
CA ASP A 120 -12.35 -4.54 -32.43
C ASP A 120 -13.61 -3.86 -33.04
N GLU A 121 -13.65 -3.71 -34.35
CA GLU A 121 -14.77 -3.08 -35.04
C GLU A 121 -16.06 -3.93 -34.94
N SER A 122 -15.94 -5.26 -34.81
CA SER A 122 -17.10 -6.15 -34.69
C SER A 122 -17.74 -6.10 -33.33
N ALA A 123 -16.92 -5.97 -32.29
CA ALA A 123 -17.37 -5.79 -30.92
C ALA A 123 -17.72 -4.32 -30.62
N GLY A 124 -17.32 -3.38 -31.49
CA GLY A 124 -17.51 -1.94 -31.29
C GLY A 124 -16.75 -1.43 -30.04
N LEU A 125 -15.55 -1.94 -29.82
CA LEU A 125 -14.71 -1.60 -28.63
C LEU A 125 -13.36 -1.05 -29.07
N GLU A 126 -12.85 -0.09 -28.31
CA GLU A 126 -11.48 0.41 -28.40
C GLU A 126 -10.75 0.18 -27.09
N LEU A 127 -9.53 -0.34 -27.16
CA LEU A 127 -8.65 -0.54 -26.04
C LEU A 127 -7.43 0.39 -26.16
N GLY A 128 -7.26 1.30 -25.22
CA GLY A 128 -6.01 2.03 -24.99
C GLY A 128 -5.14 1.28 -23.99
N THR A 129 -3.84 1.16 -24.25
CA THR A 129 -2.88 0.62 -23.31
C THR A 129 -1.72 1.58 -23.12
N GLU A 130 -1.41 1.87 -21.89
CA GLU A 130 -0.29 2.75 -21.50
C GLU A 130 0.68 2.00 -20.60
N LEU A 131 1.96 2.18 -20.87
CA LEU A 131 3.07 1.69 -20.05
C LEU A 131 4.00 2.85 -19.73
N GLU A 132 4.36 2.98 -18.47
CA GLU A 132 5.32 4.00 -18.03
C GLU A 132 6.47 3.37 -17.27
N SER A 133 7.69 3.78 -17.63
CA SER A 133 8.90 3.48 -16.87
C SER A 133 9.08 4.51 -15.77
N LEU A 134 9.21 4.04 -14.54
CA LEU A 134 9.27 4.85 -13.34
C LEU A 134 10.72 5.01 -12.84
N ALA A 135 10.95 5.98 -11.96
CA ALA A 135 12.20 6.06 -11.23
C ALA A 135 12.47 4.74 -10.50
N GLY A 136 13.72 4.29 -10.46
CA GLY A 136 14.08 3.00 -9.87
C GLY A 136 13.90 1.79 -10.78
N GLY A 137 13.32 1.94 -11.99
CA GLY A 137 13.19 0.86 -12.99
C GLY A 137 11.92 0.04 -12.88
N SER A 138 11.00 0.37 -11.99
CA SER A 138 9.64 -0.19 -11.99
C SER A 138 8.87 0.27 -13.22
N LEU A 139 7.82 -0.47 -13.58
CA LEU A 139 6.86 -0.11 -14.62
C LEU A 139 5.48 0.06 -13.99
N ARG A 140 4.62 0.88 -14.63
CA ARG A 140 3.18 0.84 -14.39
C ARG A 140 2.44 0.71 -15.70
N ILE A 141 1.35 -0.05 -15.68
CA ILE A 141 0.56 -0.40 -16.86
C ILE A 141 -0.90 -0.17 -16.55
N ARG A 142 -1.66 0.37 -17.52
CA ARG A 142 -3.12 0.42 -17.44
C ARG A 142 -3.77 0.20 -18.79
N HIS A 143 -5.00 -0.26 -18.77
CA HIS A 143 -5.90 -0.33 -19.91
C HIS A 143 -7.01 0.70 -19.77
N THR A 144 -7.48 1.22 -20.91
CA THR A 144 -8.67 2.04 -21.02
C THR A 144 -9.57 1.43 -22.09
N LEU A 145 -10.75 0.95 -21.68
CA LEU A 145 -11.75 0.41 -22.59
C LEU A 145 -12.79 1.48 -22.93
N THR A 146 -13.03 1.72 -24.21
CA THR A 146 -14.03 2.66 -24.71
C THR A 146 -15.08 1.94 -25.52
N ASN A 147 -16.35 2.16 -25.21
CA ASN A 147 -17.46 1.67 -26.04
C ASN A 147 -17.70 2.62 -27.23
N ARG A 148 -17.51 2.13 -28.46
CA ARG A 148 -17.71 2.88 -29.69
C ARG A 148 -19.06 2.65 -30.31
N ALA A 149 -19.77 1.56 -29.94
CA ALA A 149 -21.08 1.22 -30.46
C ALA A 149 -22.19 1.96 -29.70
N ASP A 150 -23.37 2.03 -30.31
CA ASP A 150 -24.58 2.67 -29.77
C ASP A 150 -25.21 1.91 -28.59
N SER A 151 -25.06 0.58 -28.56
CA SER A 151 -25.56 -0.24 -27.46
C SER A 151 -24.59 -0.27 -26.26
N PRO A 152 -25.11 -0.29 -25.01
CA PRO A 152 -24.27 -0.30 -23.80
C PRO A 152 -23.42 -1.57 -23.71
N TYR A 153 -22.21 -1.42 -23.10
CA TYR A 153 -21.31 -2.52 -22.81
C TYR A 153 -21.08 -2.62 -21.30
N VAL A 154 -21.36 -3.79 -20.71
CA VAL A 154 -21.14 -4.07 -19.30
C VAL A 154 -19.72 -4.61 -19.12
N VAL A 155 -18.89 -3.94 -18.33
CA VAL A 155 -17.57 -4.41 -17.96
C VAL A 155 -17.67 -5.17 -16.64
N GLN A 156 -17.27 -6.44 -16.64
CA GLN A 156 -17.22 -7.28 -15.44
C GLN A 156 -15.79 -7.46 -14.91
N GLY A 157 -14.80 -7.02 -15.67
CA GLY A 157 -13.39 -7.03 -15.30
C GLY A 157 -12.52 -6.65 -16.48
N LEU A 158 -11.45 -5.95 -16.18
CA LEU A 158 -10.41 -5.59 -17.15
C LEU A 158 -9.06 -5.65 -16.41
N ASP A 159 -8.25 -6.67 -16.72
CA ASP A 159 -7.03 -6.96 -16.00
C ASP A 159 -5.79 -6.77 -16.88
N VAL A 160 -4.72 -6.31 -16.27
CA VAL A 160 -3.38 -6.32 -16.87
C VAL A 160 -2.72 -7.65 -16.56
N SER A 161 -2.23 -8.35 -17.59
CA SER A 161 -1.50 -9.63 -17.47
C SER A 161 -0.01 -9.44 -17.76
N VAL A 162 0.84 -10.04 -16.91
CA VAL A 162 2.30 -9.98 -17.06
C VAL A 162 2.85 -11.41 -17.03
N PRO A 163 3.56 -11.86 -18.08
CA PRO A 163 4.12 -13.21 -18.12
C PRO A 163 5.25 -13.40 -17.11
N LEU A 164 5.33 -14.59 -16.55
CA LEU A 164 6.43 -15.03 -15.68
C LEU A 164 7.54 -15.69 -16.52
N ALA A 165 8.76 -15.67 -16.01
CA ALA A 165 9.83 -16.49 -16.55
C ALA A 165 9.61 -17.97 -16.11
N ASP A 166 10.07 -18.91 -16.91
CA ASP A 166 9.85 -20.36 -16.72
C ASP A 166 10.34 -20.85 -15.35
N ASN A 167 11.34 -20.21 -14.78
CA ASN A 167 11.92 -20.54 -13.49
C ASN A 167 11.28 -19.80 -12.30
N GLN A 168 10.32 -18.91 -12.53
CA GLN A 168 9.55 -18.21 -11.49
C GLN A 168 8.32 -19.06 -11.10
N THR A 169 8.53 -20.05 -10.27
CA THR A 169 7.54 -21.08 -9.93
C THR A 169 7.08 -21.05 -8.48
N GLU A 170 7.52 -20.08 -7.70
CA GLU A 170 7.07 -19.84 -6.34
C GLU A 170 6.38 -18.48 -6.24
N LEU A 171 5.26 -18.44 -5.52
CA LEU A 171 4.47 -17.22 -5.25
C LEU A 171 4.55 -16.88 -3.77
N LEU A 172 4.81 -15.64 -3.45
CA LEU A 172 4.60 -15.03 -2.14
C LEU A 172 3.39 -14.10 -2.24
N ASP A 173 2.43 -14.29 -1.35
CA ASP A 173 1.33 -13.36 -1.12
C ASP A 173 1.13 -13.13 0.39
N PHE A 174 0.13 -12.37 0.75
CA PHE A 174 -0.11 -12.00 2.14
C PHE A 174 -1.53 -12.32 2.57
N THR A 175 -1.68 -12.70 3.83
CA THR A 175 -2.93 -12.68 4.56
C THR A 175 -2.85 -11.64 5.67
N GLY A 176 -3.95 -11.37 6.36
CA GLY A 176 -3.94 -10.42 7.45
C GLY A 176 -5.32 -10.10 7.98
N ARG A 177 -5.35 -9.41 9.10
CA ARG A 177 -6.53 -8.84 9.73
C ARG A 177 -6.14 -7.56 10.47
N HIS A 178 -7.10 -6.82 10.95
CA HIS A 178 -6.87 -5.72 11.88
C HIS A 178 -5.91 -6.13 13.01
N GLU A 179 -4.90 -5.33 13.26
CA GLU A 179 -3.82 -5.56 14.24
C GLU A 179 -2.93 -6.80 13.97
N CYS A 180 -3.00 -7.37 12.78
CA CYS A 180 -2.14 -8.46 12.34
C CYS A 180 -2.01 -8.43 10.80
N GLU A 181 -1.58 -7.29 10.30
CA GLU A 181 -1.50 -7.00 8.88
C GLU A 181 -0.34 -7.74 8.22
N ARG A 182 -0.47 -8.03 6.94
CA ARG A 182 0.59 -8.50 6.01
C ARG A 182 1.38 -9.68 6.51
N GLN A 183 0.67 -10.77 6.82
CA GLN A 183 1.30 -12.05 7.18
C GLN A 183 1.67 -12.80 5.90
N PRO A 184 2.96 -13.08 5.65
CA PRO A 184 3.40 -13.71 4.40
C PRO A 184 3.01 -15.18 4.33
N GLN A 185 2.66 -15.64 3.12
CA GLN A 185 2.47 -17.04 2.82
C GLN A 185 3.07 -17.38 1.46
N ARG A 186 3.55 -18.61 1.31
CA ARG A 186 4.24 -19.06 0.08
C ARG A 186 3.53 -20.25 -0.53
N HIS A 187 3.45 -20.26 -1.87
CA HIS A 187 2.80 -21.27 -2.66
C HIS A 187 3.69 -21.66 -3.83
N THR A 188 3.63 -22.95 -4.21
CA THR A 188 4.14 -23.36 -5.53
C THR A 188 3.09 -23.00 -6.58
N ILE A 189 3.51 -22.37 -7.68
CA ILE A 189 2.63 -22.09 -8.81
C ILE A 189 2.34 -23.43 -9.53
N ALA A 190 1.13 -23.92 -9.32
CA ALA A 190 0.63 -25.15 -9.94
C ALA A 190 -0.17 -24.82 -11.21
N ASP A 191 -0.46 -25.85 -12.02
CA ASP A 191 -1.38 -25.70 -13.15
C ASP A 191 -2.78 -25.31 -12.66
N GLY A 192 -3.42 -24.36 -13.35
CA GLY A 192 -4.67 -23.75 -12.95
C GLY A 192 -4.51 -22.34 -12.46
N ILE A 193 -5.40 -21.88 -11.59
CA ILE A 193 -5.47 -20.49 -11.11
C ILE A 193 -5.38 -20.47 -9.58
N TRP A 194 -4.46 -19.67 -9.05
CA TRP A 194 -4.49 -19.17 -7.67
C TRP A 194 -4.90 -17.72 -7.69
N SER A 195 -5.98 -17.35 -7.01
CA SER A 195 -6.50 -15.98 -6.99
C SER A 195 -6.76 -15.47 -5.58
N ARG A 196 -6.65 -14.17 -5.43
CA ARG A 196 -7.08 -13.40 -4.25
C ARG A 196 -8.02 -12.29 -4.69
N GLU A 197 -9.13 -12.19 -3.98
CA GLU A 197 -10.10 -11.12 -4.12
C GLU A 197 -10.16 -10.33 -2.82
N PHE A 198 -9.96 -9.04 -2.90
CA PHE A 198 -9.96 -8.11 -1.78
C PHE A 198 -11.26 -7.30 -1.84
N ARG A 199 -12.26 -7.72 -1.07
CA ARG A 199 -13.64 -7.21 -1.09
C ARG A 199 -13.98 -6.33 0.11
N TRP A 200 -13.03 -5.52 0.56
CA TRP A 200 -13.20 -4.67 1.74
C TRP A 200 -13.84 -3.30 1.41
N GLY A 201 -13.91 -2.94 0.11
CA GLY A 201 -14.16 -1.57 -0.35
C GLY A 201 -13.02 -0.62 -0.02
N LYS A 202 -11.91 -1.16 0.42
CA LYS A 202 -10.61 -0.54 0.66
C LYS A 202 -9.52 -1.56 0.40
N THR A 203 -8.25 -1.16 0.46
CA THR A 203 -7.09 -2.03 0.16
C THR A 203 -7.07 -3.36 0.95
N GLY A 204 -7.50 -3.32 2.24
CA GLY A 204 -7.48 -4.47 3.13
C GLY A 204 -6.18 -4.62 3.92
N PHE A 205 -6.20 -5.46 4.95
CA PHE A 205 -5.09 -5.66 5.88
C PHE A 205 -4.00 -6.58 5.31
N GLU A 206 -4.34 -7.40 4.33
CA GLU A 206 -3.43 -8.29 3.61
C GLU A 206 -2.46 -7.51 2.73
N GLY A 207 -2.99 -6.49 2.04
CA GLY A 207 -2.34 -5.76 0.97
C GLY A 207 -2.34 -6.54 -0.36
N PRO A 208 -2.88 -5.97 -1.44
CA PRO A 208 -3.00 -6.62 -2.74
C PRO A 208 -1.65 -6.66 -3.47
N LEU A 209 -0.78 -7.58 -3.08
CA LEU A 209 0.58 -7.74 -3.59
C LEU A 209 0.88 -9.21 -3.86
N PHE A 210 1.30 -9.52 -5.10
CA PHE A 210 1.88 -10.83 -5.47
C PHE A 210 3.35 -10.66 -5.85
N VAL A 211 4.19 -11.58 -5.35
CA VAL A 211 5.58 -11.70 -5.75
C VAL A 211 5.83 -13.12 -6.26
N ALA A 212 5.98 -13.26 -7.57
CA ALA A 212 6.41 -14.52 -8.16
C ALA A 212 7.92 -14.54 -8.32
N GLY A 213 8.56 -15.67 -8.01
CA GLY A 213 10.02 -15.76 -8.10
C GLY A 213 10.56 -17.17 -8.26
N THR A 214 11.89 -17.24 -8.37
CA THR A 214 12.60 -18.53 -8.38
C THR A 214 12.45 -19.24 -7.04
N PRO A 215 12.33 -20.57 -6.99
CA PRO A 215 12.13 -21.30 -5.74
C PRO A 215 13.17 -20.94 -4.66
N GLY A 216 12.67 -20.64 -3.46
CA GLY A 216 13.51 -20.27 -2.32
C GLY A 216 14.05 -18.85 -2.37
N PHE A 217 13.50 -17.95 -3.18
CA PHE A 217 13.88 -16.54 -3.16
C PHE A 217 13.67 -15.95 -1.75
N ASP A 218 14.58 -15.06 -1.37
CA ASP A 218 14.59 -14.43 -0.06
C ASP A 218 14.72 -12.89 -0.18
N PHE A 219 15.10 -12.21 0.88
CA PHE A 219 15.25 -10.76 0.84
C PHE A 219 16.40 -10.30 -0.06
N ALA A 220 17.49 -11.05 -0.13
CA ALA A 220 18.70 -10.67 -0.87
C ALA A 220 18.91 -11.46 -2.17
N HIS A 221 18.25 -12.60 -2.35
CA HIS A 221 18.53 -13.53 -3.44
C HIS A 221 17.28 -13.97 -4.20
N GLY A 222 17.49 -14.36 -5.44
CA GLY A 222 16.46 -14.86 -6.36
C GLY A 222 15.98 -13.82 -7.35
N SER A 223 15.47 -14.30 -8.48
CA SER A 223 14.77 -13.47 -9.45
C SER A 223 13.30 -13.38 -9.06
N VAL A 224 12.78 -12.17 -8.89
CA VAL A 224 11.40 -11.92 -8.48
C VAL A 224 10.71 -10.93 -9.41
N LEU A 225 9.40 -11.12 -9.56
CA LEU A 225 8.48 -10.20 -10.20
C LEU A 225 7.37 -9.85 -9.23
N MET A 226 7.29 -8.60 -8.84
CA MET A 226 6.30 -8.04 -7.93
C MET A 226 5.22 -7.32 -8.72
N VAL A 227 3.95 -7.64 -8.47
CA VAL A 227 2.78 -7.05 -9.14
C VAL A 227 1.76 -6.61 -8.11
N GLN A 228 1.25 -5.38 -8.23
CA GLN A 228 0.23 -4.83 -7.35
C GLN A 228 -0.59 -3.74 -8.04
N PRO A 229 -1.90 -3.64 -7.79
CA PRO A 229 -2.70 -2.51 -8.23
C PRO A 229 -2.44 -1.26 -7.37
N ALA A 230 -2.40 -0.10 -8.01
CA ALA A 230 -2.37 1.21 -7.34
C ALA A 230 -3.82 1.69 -7.12
N TRP A 231 -4.52 1.05 -6.18
CA TRP A 231 -5.95 1.25 -5.99
C TRP A 231 -6.39 1.00 -4.55
N SER A 232 -7.13 1.93 -3.98
CA SER A 232 -7.63 1.85 -2.61
C SER A 232 -9.06 1.28 -2.51
N GLY A 233 -9.61 0.74 -3.58
CA GLY A 233 -10.90 0.04 -3.60
C GLY A 233 -10.75 -1.48 -3.60
N ASN A 234 -11.76 -2.18 -4.13
CA ASN A 234 -11.70 -3.63 -4.32
C ASN A 234 -10.67 -4.01 -5.38
N ASN A 235 -9.91 -5.06 -5.12
CA ASN A 235 -8.85 -5.52 -6.01
C ASN A 235 -8.93 -7.02 -6.26
N GLU A 236 -8.51 -7.46 -7.45
CA GLU A 236 -8.23 -8.87 -7.71
C GLU A 236 -6.81 -9.07 -8.24
N LEU A 237 -6.16 -10.13 -7.77
CA LEU A 237 -4.89 -10.60 -8.29
C LEU A 237 -4.98 -12.11 -8.49
N TYR A 238 -4.40 -12.61 -9.57
CA TYR A 238 -4.31 -14.03 -9.79
C TYR A 238 -3.04 -14.41 -10.56
N VAL A 239 -2.51 -15.57 -10.22
CA VAL A 239 -1.49 -16.24 -11.01
C VAL A 239 -2.13 -17.46 -11.67
N GLN A 240 -1.89 -17.64 -12.95
CA GLN A 240 -2.39 -18.79 -13.68
C GLN A 240 -1.27 -19.42 -14.49
N ARG A 241 -1.29 -20.74 -14.60
CA ARG A 241 -0.41 -21.51 -15.46
C ARG A 241 -1.25 -22.47 -16.30
N ASP A 242 -1.05 -22.43 -17.61
CA ASP A 242 -1.81 -23.22 -18.54
C ASP A 242 -1.16 -24.58 -18.83
N MET A 243 -1.82 -25.37 -19.68
CA MET A 243 -1.35 -26.68 -20.11
C MET A 243 -0.02 -26.65 -20.88
N ALA A 244 0.35 -25.54 -21.47
CA ALA A 244 1.63 -25.31 -22.14
C ALA A 244 2.73 -24.82 -21.19
N GLN A 245 2.44 -24.81 -19.89
CA GLN A 245 3.34 -24.36 -18.82
C GLN A 245 3.67 -22.87 -18.86
N ILE A 246 2.90 -22.08 -19.58
CA ILE A 246 3.03 -20.63 -19.58
C ILE A 246 2.30 -20.08 -18.34
N ALA A 247 3.03 -19.32 -17.55
CA ALA A 247 2.48 -18.68 -16.35
C ALA A 247 2.38 -17.17 -16.50
N THR A 248 1.31 -16.60 -15.96
CA THR A 248 1.10 -15.14 -15.89
C THR A 248 0.66 -14.73 -14.50
N VAL A 249 1.02 -13.50 -14.10
CA VAL A 249 0.39 -12.78 -12.99
C VAL A 249 -0.50 -11.71 -13.58
N SER A 250 -1.74 -11.64 -13.13
CA SER A 250 -2.70 -10.64 -13.56
C SER A 250 -3.26 -9.88 -12.36
N ALA A 251 -3.57 -8.61 -12.57
CA ALA A 251 -4.15 -7.75 -11.55
C ALA A 251 -5.12 -6.74 -12.18
N GLY A 252 -6.15 -6.39 -11.41
CA GLY A 252 -7.16 -5.41 -11.79
C GLY A 252 -8.00 -4.95 -10.62
N GLU A 253 -8.90 -4.05 -10.90
CA GLU A 253 -9.98 -3.72 -9.98
C GLU A 253 -11.01 -4.85 -9.97
N LEU A 254 -11.45 -5.26 -8.81
CA LEU A 254 -12.53 -6.22 -8.66
C LEU A 254 -13.88 -5.48 -8.74
N LEU A 255 -14.50 -5.54 -9.91
CA LEU A 255 -15.80 -4.90 -10.15
C LEU A 255 -16.95 -5.79 -9.68
N GLU A 256 -17.94 -5.17 -9.07
CA GLU A 256 -19.21 -5.82 -8.77
C GLU A 256 -20.12 -5.89 -10.03
N PRO A 257 -21.07 -6.85 -10.09
CA PRO A 257 -21.92 -7.01 -11.25
C PRO A 257 -22.71 -5.73 -11.63
N GLY A 258 -22.52 -5.25 -12.85
CA GLY A 258 -23.22 -4.08 -13.37
C GLY A 258 -22.70 -2.73 -12.85
N GLU A 259 -21.57 -2.72 -12.16
CA GLU A 259 -20.97 -1.49 -11.61
C GLU A 259 -20.48 -0.55 -12.72
N ILE A 260 -19.90 -1.10 -13.77
CA ILE A 260 -19.43 -0.33 -14.94
C ILE A 260 -20.25 -0.72 -16.16
N VAL A 261 -21.03 0.24 -16.63
CA VAL A 261 -21.82 0.14 -17.88
C VAL A 261 -21.46 1.30 -18.78
N LEU A 262 -20.79 1.01 -19.89
CA LEU A 262 -20.31 2.02 -20.83
C LEU A 262 -21.34 2.28 -21.92
N ARG A 263 -21.89 3.50 -21.99
CA ARG A 263 -22.66 4.00 -23.10
C ARG A 263 -21.71 4.37 -24.26
N GLN A 264 -22.27 4.69 -25.43
CA GLN A 264 -21.47 5.11 -26.58
C GLN A 264 -20.54 6.29 -26.20
N GLY A 265 -19.27 6.15 -26.48
CA GLY A 265 -18.24 7.14 -26.20
C GLY A 265 -17.73 7.16 -24.72
N GLU A 266 -18.37 6.43 -23.84
CA GLU A 266 -17.89 6.31 -22.44
C GLU A 266 -16.73 5.32 -22.33
N SER A 267 -15.86 5.55 -21.35
CA SER A 267 -14.65 4.77 -21.13
C SER A 267 -14.51 4.37 -19.65
N TYR A 268 -13.91 3.21 -19.44
CA TYR A 268 -13.43 2.76 -18.13
C TYR A 268 -11.91 2.56 -18.21
N ALA A 269 -11.18 3.13 -17.27
CA ALA A 269 -9.74 2.93 -17.13
C ALA A 269 -9.46 2.07 -15.90
N THR A 270 -8.62 1.03 -16.06
CA THR A 270 -8.13 0.27 -14.91
C THR A 270 -7.32 1.17 -13.98
N PRO A 271 -7.18 0.84 -12.70
CA PRO A 271 -6.07 1.36 -11.91
C PRO A 271 -4.74 1.12 -12.63
N TRP A 272 -3.72 1.91 -12.26
CA TRP A 272 -2.36 1.55 -12.63
C TRP A 272 -1.95 0.24 -11.95
N ILE A 273 -1.41 -0.69 -12.72
CA ILE A 273 -0.82 -1.91 -12.19
C ILE A 273 0.70 -1.73 -12.15
N MET A 274 1.24 -1.75 -10.94
CA MET A 274 2.67 -1.61 -10.69
C MET A 274 3.36 -2.95 -10.92
N VAL A 275 4.46 -2.93 -11.67
CA VAL A 275 5.25 -4.12 -12.01
C VAL A 275 6.71 -3.84 -11.72
N THR A 276 7.30 -4.60 -10.81
CA THR A 276 8.71 -4.44 -10.43
C THR A 276 9.44 -5.76 -10.51
N ALA A 277 10.53 -5.82 -11.27
CA ALA A 277 11.38 -6.99 -11.37
C ALA A 277 12.72 -6.76 -10.65
N SER A 278 13.27 -7.81 -10.06
CA SER A 278 14.59 -7.77 -9.44
C SER A 278 15.29 -9.13 -9.52
N ASN A 279 16.61 -9.13 -9.72
CA ASN A 279 17.48 -10.30 -9.58
C ASN A 279 18.19 -10.34 -8.21
N SER A 280 17.89 -9.39 -7.34
CA SER A 280 18.45 -9.25 -5.99
C SER A 280 17.38 -9.44 -4.91
N GLY A 281 16.46 -10.38 -5.13
CA GLY A 281 15.41 -10.75 -4.19
C GLY A 281 14.39 -9.65 -3.91
N LEU A 282 13.70 -9.81 -2.80
CA LEU A 282 12.60 -8.94 -2.35
C LEU A 282 13.06 -7.52 -2.07
N ASP A 283 14.25 -7.33 -1.45
CA ASP A 283 14.77 -6.00 -1.11
C ASP A 283 15.22 -5.22 -2.35
N GLY A 284 15.66 -5.94 -3.39
CA GLY A 284 15.94 -5.32 -4.69
C GLY A 284 14.68 -4.77 -5.34
N ALA A 285 13.58 -5.52 -5.31
CA ALA A 285 12.28 -5.07 -5.82
C ALA A 285 11.72 -3.90 -4.99
N ALA A 286 11.74 -4.01 -3.66
CA ALA A 286 11.32 -2.92 -2.77
C ALA A 286 12.13 -1.64 -3.01
N ALA A 287 13.46 -1.73 -3.14
CA ALA A 287 14.32 -0.58 -3.37
C ALA A 287 14.00 0.14 -4.70
N SER A 288 13.67 -0.61 -5.76
CA SER A 288 13.23 -0.03 -7.04
C SER A 288 11.91 0.74 -6.88
N LEU A 289 10.95 0.17 -6.18
CA LEU A 289 9.65 0.81 -5.92
C LEU A 289 9.81 2.05 -5.05
N HIS A 290 10.57 1.98 -3.95
CA HIS A 290 10.83 3.11 -3.05
C HIS A 290 11.50 4.30 -3.76
N GLN A 291 12.29 4.07 -4.82
CA GLN A 291 12.85 5.16 -5.62
C GLN A 291 11.77 5.92 -6.40
N TRP A 292 10.76 5.21 -6.91
CA TRP A 292 9.60 5.87 -7.52
C TRP A 292 8.80 6.64 -6.48
N GLU A 293 8.48 6.04 -5.35
CA GLU A 293 7.73 6.68 -4.26
C GLU A 293 8.38 7.97 -3.80
N ARG A 294 9.73 7.97 -3.68
CA ARG A 294 10.53 9.17 -3.35
C ARG A 294 10.52 10.23 -4.44
N SER A 295 10.13 9.89 -5.66
CA SER A 295 9.97 10.85 -6.76
C SER A 295 8.59 11.49 -6.84
N LEU A 296 7.63 11.03 -6.04
CA LEU A 296 6.25 11.55 -6.02
C LEU A 296 6.19 12.98 -5.46
N PRO A 297 5.34 13.85 -6.01
CA PRO A 297 5.10 15.18 -5.43
C PRO A 297 4.57 15.14 -3.99
N ALA A 298 3.85 14.08 -3.64
CA ALA A 298 3.32 13.84 -2.30
C ALA A 298 4.36 13.25 -1.33
N HIS A 299 5.59 12.92 -1.77
CA HIS A 299 6.61 12.37 -0.89
C HIS A 299 6.87 13.29 0.31
N PRO A 300 6.87 12.77 1.55
CA PRO A 300 7.08 13.59 2.74
C PRO A 300 8.48 14.20 2.74
N ARG A 301 8.54 15.53 2.86
CA ARG A 301 9.83 16.26 2.86
C ARG A 301 10.61 16.05 4.13
N ARG A 302 9.92 15.86 5.24
CA ARG A 302 10.46 15.66 6.59
C ARG A 302 9.47 14.83 7.38
N GLN A 303 10.00 13.98 8.27
CA GLN A 303 9.19 13.19 9.21
C GLN A 303 9.29 13.80 10.61
N PRO A 304 8.34 14.66 11.00
CA PRO A 304 8.28 15.18 12.37
C PRO A 304 8.06 14.05 13.37
N VAL A 305 8.59 14.20 14.57
CA VAL A 305 8.23 13.33 15.70
C VAL A 305 6.80 13.68 16.11
N VAL A 306 5.89 12.73 15.94
CA VAL A 306 4.45 12.89 16.20
C VAL A 306 4.12 12.41 17.61
N LEU A 307 3.21 13.10 18.30
CA LEU A 307 2.45 12.55 19.41
C LEU A 307 0.97 12.57 19.03
N ASN A 308 0.34 11.40 19.02
CA ASN A 308 -1.10 11.24 18.87
C ASN A 308 -1.71 10.93 20.24
N VAL A 309 -2.84 11.55 20.57
CA VAL A 309 -3.44 11.43 21.90
C VAL A 309 -4.40 10.25 22.06
N TRP A 310 -4.70 9.48 20.99
CA TRP A 310 -5.73 8.44 21.02
C TRP A 310 -5.56 7.46 22.19
N GLU A 311 -4.45 6.77 22.28
CA GLU A 311 -4.21 5.84 23.40
C GLU A 311 -3.97 6.54 24.76
N GLY A 312 -3.85 7.85 24.75
CA GLY A 312 -3.68 8.65 25.96
C GLY A 312 -5.01 9.03 26.62
N VAL A 313 -5.99 9.45 25.85
CA VAL A 313 -7.24 10.03 26.36
C VAL A 313 -8.51 9.43 25.74
N MET A 314 -8.39 8.76 24.57
CA MET A 314 -9.55 8.28 23.79
C MET A 314 -10.58 9.41 23.61
N PHE A 315 -11.84 9.22 23.97
CA PHE A 315 -12.89 10.21 23.86
C PHE A 315 -12.94 11.24 25.03
N ASP A 316 -12.07 11.10 26.04
CA ASP A 316 -12.04 12.02 27.19
C ASP A 316 -11.20 13.27 26.87
N HIS A 317 -11.76 14.16 26.09
CA HIS A 317 -11.14 15.42 25.67
C HIS A 317 -11.24 16.50 26.76
N ASN A 318 -10.49 16.32 27.86
CA ASN A 318 -10.32 17.33 28.89
C ASN A 318 -9.18 18.28 28.54
N LEU A 319 -9.47 19.59 28.38
CA LEU A 319 -8.50 20.58 27.93
C LEU A 319 -7.26 20.64 28.82
N ASP A 320 -7.41 20.63 30.16
CA ASP A 320 -6.27 20.72 31.08
C ASP A 320 -5.32 19.51 30.91
N THR A 321 -5.89 18.33 30.74
CA THR A 321 -5.12 17.09 30.47
C THR A 321 -4.39 17.19 29.13
N LEU A 322 -5.06 17.63 28.08
CA LEU A 322 -4.47 17.78 26.75
C LEU A 322 -3.36 18.83 26.73
N LEU A 323 -3.53 19.96 27.43
CA LEU A 323 -2.49 20.98 27.58
C LEU A 323 -1.27 20.44 28.36
N GLU A 324 -1.48 19.62 29.39
CA GLU A 324 -0.36 19.02 30.12
C GLU A 324 0.41 17.99 29.29
N ILE A 325 -0.32 17.15 28.49
CA ILE A 325 0.30 16.26 27.50
C ILE A 325 1.13 17.06 26.51
N ALA A 326 0.57 18.13 25.93
CA ALA A 326 1.26 18.98 24.97
C ALA A 326 2.52 19.64 25.56
N ARG A 327 2.44 20.13 26.81
CA ARG A 327 3.60 20.70 27.51
C ARG A 327 4.73 19.70 27.68
N ARG A 328 4.41 18.47 28.12
CA ARG A 328 5.40 17.40 28.27
C ARG A 328 5.96 16.93 26.92
N ALA A 329 5.10 16.86 25.90
CA ALA A 329 5.49 16.52 24.55
C ALA A 329 6.54 17.49 24.00
N ALA A 330 6.30 18.80 24.14
CA ALA A 330 7.26 19.84 23.75
C ALA A 330 8.59 19.70 24.51
N ALA A 331 8.52 19.45 25.83
CA ALA A 331 9.71 19.32 26.68
C ALA A 331 10.62 18.17 26.29
N ILE A 332 10.07 17.05 25.80
CA ILE A 332 10.85 15.91 25.31
C ILE A 332 11.23 16.00 23.83
N GLY A 333 10.73 17.04 23.13
CA GLY A 333 11.13 17.36 21.77
C GLY A 333 10.20 16.81 20.67
N VAL A 334 8.94 16.55 20.95
CA VAL A 334 7.89 16.27 19.94
C VAL A 334 7.77 17.48 19.00
N GLU A 335 7.47 17.23 17.73
CA GLU A 335 7.37 18.26 16.69
C GLU A 335 5.95 18.45 16.15
N ARG A 336 5.07 17.45 16.37
CA ARG A 336 3.66 17.47 15.92
C ARG A 336 2.78 16.83 16.99
N TYR A 337 1.72 17.51 17.35
CA TYR A 337 0.70 17.07 18.30
C TYR A 337 -0.61 16.82 17.55
N VAL A 338 -1.20 15.63 17.65
CA VAL A 338 -2.40 15.25 16.92
C VAL A 338 -3.54 14.99 17.90
N LEU A 339 -4.61 15.78 17.80
CA LEU A 339 -5.88 15.52 18.46
C LEU A 339 -6.68 14.50 17.63
N ASP A 340 -6.93 13.34 18.21
CA ASP A 340 -7.60 12.22 17.56
C ASP A 340 -9.13 12.30 17.72
N ASP A 341 -9.86 11.21 17.51
CA ASP A 341 -11.33 11.09 17.56
C ASP A 341 -11.92 11.62 18.87
N GLY A 342 -13.07 12.36 18.80
CA GLY A 342 -13.79 12.85 19.98
C GLY A 342 -14.00 14.37 20.08
N TRP A 343 -13.47 15.18 19.14
CA TRP A 343 -13.50 16.65 19.21
C TRP A 343 -14.81 17.28 18.67
N PHE A 344 -15.56 16.56 17.84
CA PHE A 344 -16.71 17.07 17.11
C PHE A 344 -18.06 16.77 17.80
N HIS A 345 -19.12 17.27 17.23
CA HIS A 345 -20.47 17.28 17.82
C HIS A 345 -20.93 15.92 18.29
N LEU A 346 -21.40 15.83 19.55
CA LEU A 346 -21.90 14.63 20.24
C LEU A 346 -20.95 13.42 20.29
N ARG A 347 -19.72 13.55 19.84
CA ARG A 347 -18.74 12.44 19.79
C ARG A 347 -18.14 12.18 21.17
N ARG A 348 -18.81 11.36 21.99
CA ARG A 348 -18.35 10.94 23.33
C ARG A 348 -17.99 9.46 23.39
N ASP A 349 -18.36 8.73 22.38
CA ASP A 349 -18.06 7.32 22.13
C ASP A 349 -18.22 7.04 20.62
N ASP A 350 -18.12 5.78 20.20
CA ASP A 350 -18.21 5.40 18.78
C ASP A 350 -19.64 5.20 18.25
N HIS A 351 -20.69 5.52 19.05
CA HIS A 351 -22.08 5.31 18.66
C HIS A 351 -22.72 6.51 17.96
N ALA A 352 -22.18 7.71 18.15
CA ALA A 352 -22.78 8.96 17.69
C ALA A 352 -21.75 9.90 17.03
N GLY A 353 -22.24 10.91 16.30
CA GLY A 353 -21.51 12.08 15.87
C GLY A 353 -20.80 12.00 14.53
N LEU A 354 -20.46 10.80 13.99
CA LEU A 354 -19.87 10.74 12.66
C LEU A 354 -20.80 11.32 11.60
N GLY A 355 -20.29 12.24 10.81
CA GLY A 355 -21.02 13.07 9.85
C GLY A 355 -21.12 14.52 10.26
N ASP A 356 -21.10 14.80 11.57
CA ASP A 356 -21.33 16.13 12.15
C ASP A 356 -20.01 16.83 12.48
N TRP A 357 -19.29 17.25 11.41
CA TRP A 357 -17.92 17.75 11.50
C TRP A 357 -17.82 19.20 11.94
N TRP A 358 -18.37 19.55 13.11
CA TRP A 358 -18.14 20.83 13.77
C TRP A 358 -17.77 20.64 15.24
N VAL A 359 -17.00 21.59 15.77
CA VAL A 359 -16.48 21.51 17.14
C VAL A 359 -17.64 21.50 18.14
N ASP A 360 -17.63 20.56 19.08
CA ASP A 360 -18.66 20.43 20.10
C ASP A 360 -18.54 21.52 21.16
N PRO A 361 -19.54 22.43 21.31
CA PRO A 361 -19.44 23.53 22.25
C PRO A 361 -19.54 23.10 23.72
N ASP A 362 -20.06 21.90 24.01
CA ASP A 362 -20.15 21.40 25.37
C ASP A 362 -18.79 20.92 25.91
N VAL A 363 -17.91 20.46 25.03
CA VAL A 363 -16.52 20.07 25.37
C VAL A 363 -15.56 21.22 25.12
N TRP A 364 -15.78 21.98 24.07
CA TRP A 364 -14.93 23.05 23.60
C TRP A 364 -15.67 24.40 23.57
N PRO A 365 -16.00 24.98 24.72
CA PRO A 365 -16.82 26.22 24.77
C PRO A 365 -16.16 27.44 24.09
N GLU A 366 -14.82 27.44 23.95
CA GLU A 366 -14.05 28.46 23.24
C GLU A 366 -13.52 27.93 21.88
N GLY A 367 -14.07 26.83 21.37
CA GLY A 367 -13.56 26.14 20.21
C GLY A 367 -12.21 25.46 20.49
N LEU A 368 -11.52 25.01 19.41
CA LEU A 368 -10.19 24.37 19.55
C LEU A 368 -9.05 25.39 19.76
N HIS A 369 -9.29 26.71 19.66
CA HIS A 369 -8.26 27.73 19.77
C HIS A 369 -7.36 27.59 21.00
N PRO A 370 -7.89 27.34 22.24
CA PRO A 370 -7.03 27.24 23.41
C PRO A 370 -5.97 26.15 23.30
N LEU A 371 -6.28 25.01 22.67
CA LEU A 371 -5.35 23.90 22.44
C LEU A 371 -4.43 24.17 21.23
N VAL A 372 -5.01 24.57 20.11
CA VAL A 372 -4.28 24.85 18.85
C VAL A 372 -3.21 25.92 19.06
N ASP A 373 -3.60 27.04 19.65
CA ASP A 373 -2.68 28.17 19.88
C ASP A 373 -1.58 27.78 20.87
N PHE A 374 -1.92 27.06 21.96
CA PHE A 374 -0.94 26.58 22.92
C PHE A 374 0.09 25.64 22.28
N VAL A 375 -0.35 24.68 21.45
CA VAL A 375 0.55 23.75 20.75
C VAL A 375 1.52 24.51 19.84
N HIS A 376 1.05 25.50 19.09
CA HIS A 376 1.90 26.35 18.26
C HIS A 376 2.85 27.23 19.07
N GLU A 377 2.40 27.76 20.22
CA GLU A 377 3.27 28.51 21.16
C GLU A 377 4.40 27.64 21.70
N GLN A 378 4.18 26.34 21.85
CA GLN A 378 5.23 25.38 22.20
C GLN A 378 6.17 25.02 21.02
N GLY A 379 5.93 25.57 19.82
CA GLY A 379 6.73 25.33 18.61
C GLY A 379 6.42 24.00 17.90
N MET A 380 5.30 23.38 18.21
CA MET A 380 4.83 22.17 17.54
C MET A 380 3.79 22.50 16.46
N GLN A 381 3.66 21.59 15.48
CA GLN A 381 2.53 21.55 14.55
C GLN A 381 1.32 20.95 15.23
N PHE A 382 0.12 21.35 14.80
CA PHE A 382 -1.14 20.78 15.27
C PHE A 382 -1.81 19.94 14.18
N GLY A 383 -2.25 18.73 14.53
CA GLY A 383 -2.98 17.82 13.66
C GLY A 383 -4.36 17.48 14.20
N LEU A 384 -5.27 17.11 13.31
CA LEU A 384 -6.65 16.77 13.61
C LEU A 384 -7.09 15.50 12.89
N TRP A 385 -7.90 14.67 13.54
CA TRP A 385 -8.46 13.44 13.00
C TRP A 385 -9.83 13.67 12.35
N PHE A 386 -10.09 12.97 11.25
CA PHE A 386 -11.38 12.88 10.58
C PHE A 386 -11.64 11.46 10.09
N GLU A 387 -12.92 11.04 10.05
CA GLU A 387 -13.42 9.84 9.39
C GLU A 387 -14.62 10.19 8.48
N PRO A 388 -14.41 10.97 7.42
CA PRO A 388 -15.49 11.68 6.75
C PRO A 388 -16.26 10.85 5.73
N GLU A 389 -15.82 9.63 5.45
CA GLU A 389 -16.53 8.67 4.59
C GLU A 389 -17.63 7.93 5.36
N MET A 390 -17.68 8.08 6.69
CA MET A 390 -18.60 7.35 7.56
C MET A 390 -19.63 8.27 8.19
N VAL A 391 -20.76 7.67 8.60
CA VAL A 391 -21.83 8.36 9.32
C VAL A 391 -22.43 7.45 10.38
N ASN A 392 -22.74 7.98 11.55
CA ASN A 392 -23.52 7.24 12.54
C ASN A 392 -25.01 7.45 12.28
N PRO A 393 -25.87 6.44 12.53
CA PRO A 393 -27.31 6.66 12.59
C PRO A 393 -27.73 7.72 13.62
N ASP A 394 -26.95 7.85 14.70
CA ASP A 394 -27.11 8.93 15.68
C ASP A 394 -26.18 10.11 15.33
N SER A 395 -26.52 10.79 14.24
CA SER A 395 -25.94 12.07 13.82
C SER A 395 -27.04 12.96 13.24
N ASP A 396 -26.81 14.25 13.23
CA ASP A 396 -27.72 15.20 12.60
C ASP A 396 -27.74 15.00 11.09
N LEU A 397 -26.58 14.75 10.48
CA LEU A 397 -26.47 14.46 9.06
C LEU A 397 -27.34 13.27 8.63
N TYR A 398 -27.28 12.15 9.33
CA TYR A 398 -28.08 10.99 8.96
C TYR A 398 -29.59 11.20 9.18
N ARG A 399 -29.98 11.96 10.24
CA ARG A 399 -31.39 12.34 10.46
C ARG A 399 -31.94 13.20 9.34
N GLU A 400 -31.10 14.09 8.80
CA GLU A 400 -31.49 15.00 7.70
C GLU A 400 -31.47 14.30 6.33
N HIS A 401 -30.45 13.46 6.10
CA HIS A 401 -30.18 12.81 4.81
C HIS A 401 -29.94 11.29 4.94
N PRO A 402 -30.95 10.51 5.36
CA PRO A 402 -30.80 9.05 5.50
C PRO A 402 -30.61 8.33 4.16
N ASP A 403 -30.89 8.98 3.05
CA ASP A 403 -30.72 8.50 1.67
C ASP A 403 -29.30 8.72 1.11
N TRP A 404 -28.43 9.42 1.82
CA TRP A 404 -27.04 9.63 1.40
C TRP A 404 -26.10 8.48 1.78
N VAL A 405 -26.59 7.40 2.34
CA VAL A 405 -25.77 6.23 2.65
C VAL A 405 -25.73 5.24 1.49
N LEU A 406 -24.63 4.54 1.36
CA LEU A 406 -24.53 3.40 0.44
C LEU A 406 -25.48 2.29 0.89
N GLN A 407 -26.37 1.88 0.00
CA GLN A 407 -27.44 0.93 0.25
C GLN A 407 -27.83 0.18 -1.04
N ALA A 408 -27.67 -1.14 -1.04
CA ALA A 408 -27.92 -1.97 -2.22
C ALA A 408 -29.40 -2.33 -2.42
N ALA A 409 -30.24 -2.19 -1.39
CA ALA A 409 -31.66 -2.54 -1.45
C ALA A 409 -32.42 -1.69 -0.42
N PRO A 410 -33.76 -1.55 -0.54
CA PRO A 410 -34.59 -0.79 0.40
C PRO A 410 -34.73 -1.52 1.77
N ARG A 411 -33.61 -1.77 2.41
CA ARG A 411 -33.47 -2.34 3.75
C ARG A 411 -32.37 -1.59 4.49
N THR A 412 -32.46 -1.50 5.82
CA THR A 412 -31.43 -0.88 6.65
C THR A 412 -30.10 -1.62 6.45
N PRO A 413 -29.02 -0.95 6.05
CA PRO A 413 -27.71 -1.57 5.95
C PRO A 413 -27.25 -2.13 7.30
N ILE A 414 -26.47 -3.22 7.25
CA ILE A 414 -25.87 -3.82 8.45
C ILE A 414 -24.88 -2.83 9.05
N LEU A 415 -25.08 -2.47 10.33
CA LEU A 415 -24.12 -1.63 11.06
C LEU A 415 -22.83 -2.40 11.36
N GLN A 416 -21.72 -1.73 11.21
CA GLN A 416 -20.42 -2.20 11.68
C GLN A 416 -19.74 -1.04 12.41
N ARG A 417 -19.26 -1.27 13.65
CA ARG A 417 -18.80 -0.21 14.56
C ARG A 417 -19.83 0.93 14.72
N HIS A 418 -21.10 0.60 14.74
CA HIS A 418 -22.22 1.58 14.82
C HIS A 418 -22.27 2.59 13.67
N GLN A 419 -21.62 2.29 12.53
CA GLN A 419 -21.43 3.19 11.39
C GLN A 419 -22.11 2.67 10.13
N LEU A 420 -22.45 3.61 9.25
CA LEU A 420 -22.81 3.46 7.85
C LEU A 420 -21.77 4.19 6.98
N VAL A 421 -21.82 3.97 5.67
CA VAL A 421 -20.92 4.64 4.71
C VAL A 421 -21.72 5.69 3.94
N LEU A 422 -21.21 6.92 3.86
CA LEU A 422 -21.75 7.96 2.99
C LEU A 422 -21.44 7.65 1.52
N ASP A 423 -22.40 7.85 0.64
CA ASP A 423 -22.22 7.79 -0.80
C ASP A 423 -21.51 9.07 -1.30
N LEU A 424 -20.18 9.06 -1.29
CA LEU A 424 -19.40 10.20 -1.79
C LEU A 424 -19.48 10.35 -3.32
N ALA A 425 -20.00 9.37 -4.05
CA ALA A 425 -20.35 9.53 -5.45
C ALA A 425 -21.58 10.42 -5.62
N ASN A 426 -22.42 10.58 -4.60
CA ASN A 426 -23.49 11.56 -4.55
C ASN A 426 -22.91 12.98 -4.44
N PRO A 427 -23.14 13.88 -5.40
CA PRO A 427 -22.57 15.22 -5.40
C PRO A 427 -22.97 16.06 -4.18
N GLU A 428 -24.17 15.86 -3.64
CA GLU A 428 -24.66 16.62 -2.48
C GLU A 428 -23.94 16.16 -1.21
N ALA A 429 -23.80 14.86 -0.99
CA ALA A 429 -23.04 14.29 0.13
C ALA A 429 -21.55 14.69 0.04
N PHE A 430 -20.95 14.60 -1.15
CA PHE A 430 -19.59 15.03 -1.40
C PHE A 430 -19.37 16.52 -1.03
N ASP A 431 -20.25 17.39 -1.52
CA ASP A 431 -20.15 18.83 -1.27
C ASP A 431 -20.38 19.18 0.20
N HIS A 432 -21.24 18.43 0.90
CA HIS A 432 -21.46 18.57 2.34
C HIS A 432 -20.17 18.25 3.11
N VAL A 433 -19.61 17.08 2.90
CA VAL A 433 -18.38 16.64 3.57
C VAL A 433 -17.21 17.59 3.26
N TYR A 434 -17.05 17.97 1.98
CA TYR A 434 -16.01 18.91 1.59
C TYR A 434 -16.14 20.24 2.34
N ARG A 435 -17.35 20.84 2.40
CA ARG A 435 -17.57 22.13 3.10
C ARG A 435 -17.32 21.99 4.58
N ALA A 436 -17.82 20.95 5.22
CA ALA A 436 -17.64 20.74 6.65
C ALA A 436 -16.15 20.68 7.04
N ILE A 437 -15.35 19.92 6.29
CA ILE A 437 -13.89 19.85 6.52
C ILE A 437 -13.24 21.21 6.19
N HIS A 438 -13.58 21.80 5.05
CA HIS A 438 -13.03 23.10 4.62
C HIS A 438 -13.26 24.19 5.66
N ASP A 439 -14.44 24.24 6.27
CA ASP A 439 -14.81 25.24 7.27
C ASP A 439 -13.95 25.10 8.54
N VAL A 440 -13.73 23.84 9.01
CA VAL A 440 -12.83 23.58 10.16
C VAL A 440 -11.39 24.00 9.83
N LEU A 441 -10.90 23.62 8.65
CA LEU A 441 -9.53 23.95 8.23
C LEU A 441 -9.33 25.46 7.99
N SER A 442 -10.39 26.18 7.64
CA SER A 442 -10.37 27.64 7.49
C SER A 442 -10.44 28.38 8.83
N GLN A 443 -11.07 27.77 9.83
CA GLN A 443 -11.26 28.37 11.16
C GLN A 443 -10.04 28.20 12.05
N TYR A 444 -9.38 27.04 11.99
CA TYR A 444 -8.27 26.68 12.87
C TYR A 444 -6.97 26.50 12.07
N ARG A 445 -5.85 26.85 12.68
CA ARG A 445 -4.53 26.58 12.11
C ARG A 445 -4.18 25.10 12.27
N ILE A 446 -4.48 24.32 11.26
CA ILE A 446 -4.20 22.88 11.20
C ILE A 446 -3.03 22.65 10.25
N ASP A 447 -2.03 21.87 10.66
CA ASP A 447 -0.85 21.54 9.86
C ASP A 447 -0.89 20.08 9.34
N TYR A 448 -1.80 19.27 9.89
CA TYR A 448 -1.84 17.84 9.61
C TYR A 448 -3.23 17.25 9.81
N ILE A 449 -3.60 16.32 8.93
CA ILE A 449 -4.86 15.57 9.00
C ILE A 449 -4.56 14.08 9.05
N LYS A 450 -5.13 13.38 10.05
CA LYS A 450 -5.26 11.92 10.06
C LYS A 450 -6.64 11.59 9.52
N TRP A 451 -6.68 11.00 8.32
CA TRP A 451 -7.92 10.57 7.66
C TRP A 451 -8.14 9.10 7.88
N ASP A 452 -9.19 8.74 8.60
CA ASP A 452 -9.51 7.37 8.97
C ASP A 452 -10.69 6.80 8.16
N HIS A 453 -10.82 5.46 8.21
CA HIS A 453 -11.86 4.69 7.53
C HIS A 453 -12.10 3.37 8.27
N ASN A 454 -13.04 3.32 9.21
CA ASN A 454 -13.18 2.22 10.17
C ASN A 454 -14.30 1.22 9.85
N ARG A 455 -14.89 1.28 8.65
CA ARG A 455 -15.94 0.38 8.23
C ARG A 455 -15.64 -0.23 6.86
N TYR A 456 -16.14 -1.45 6.62
CA TYR A 456 -16.06 -2.10 5.30
C TYR A 456 -17.27 -1.72 4.44
N LEU A 457 -17.09 -1.70 3.12
CA LEU A 457 -18.13 -1.44 2.15
C LEU A 457 -18.82 -2.76 1.75
N LEU A 458 -19.74 -3.23 2.59
CA LEU A 458 -20.36 -4.54 2.40
C LEU A 458 -21.55 -4.52 1.41
N GLU A 459 -22.41 -3.51 1.50
CA GLU A 459 -23.59 -3.36 0.66
C GLU A 459 -23.53 -2.00 -0.07
N ALA A 460 -22.46 -1.80 -0.83
CA ALA A 460 -22.10 -0.51 -1.41
C ALA A 460 -22.90 -0.20 -2.70
N GLY A 461 -24.21 -0.17 -2.59
CA GLY A 461 -25.10 0.29 -3.66
C GLY A 461 -25.40 1.78 -3.53
N SER A 462 -25.49 2.51 -4.63
CA SER A 462 -25.89 3.92 -4.65
C SER A 462 -27.38 4.08 -4.82
N ASN A 463 -28.02 4.83 -3.92
CA ASN A 463 -29.45 5.18 -4.02
C ASN A 463 -29.75 6.02 -5.28
N LEU A 464 -28.78 6.79 -5.78
CA LEU A 464 -28.90 7.55 -7.04
C LEU A 464 -29.06 6.65 -8.27
N HIS A 465 -28.58 5.41 -8.16
CA HIS A 465 -28.58 4.44 -9.27
C HIS A 465 -29.43 3.20 -8.95
N GLY A 466 -30.46 3.37 -8.10
CA GLY A 466 -31.38 2.28 -7.76
C GLY A 466 -30.74 1.10 -7.00
N GLY A 467 -29.68 1.35 -6.26
CA GLY A 467 -28.95 0.33 -5.50
C GLY A 467 -27.86 -0.41 -6.31
N ALA A 468 -27.52 0.06 -7.51
CA ALA A 468 -26.39 -0.48 -8.27
C ALA A 468 -25.08 -0.28 -7.51
N ALA A 469 -24.16 -1.24 -7.64
CA ALA A 469 -22.87 -1.19 -6.98
C ALA A 469 -22.08 0.08 -7.32
N SER A 470 -21.38 0.66 -6.35
CA SER A 470 -20.73 1.98 -6.45
C SER A 470 -19.39 2.03 -5.71
N ILE A 471 -18.68 0.91 -5.59
CA ILE A 471 -17.36 0.86 -4.91
C ILE A 471 -16.31 1.61 -5.72
N HIS A 472 -16.32 1.44 -7.05
CA HIS A 472 -15.47 2.20 -7.97
C HIS A 472 -15.67 3.70 -7.78
N ASN A 473 -16.91 4.15 -7.88
CA ASN A 473 -17.24 5.57 -7.78
C ASN A 473 -16.92 6.15 -6.42
N GLN A 474 -17.11 5.36 -5.33
CA GLN A 474 -16.73 5.74 -3.97
C GLN A 474 -15.22 5.97 -3.85
N THR A 475 -14.41 5.07 -4.40
CA THR A 475 -12.94 5.19 -4.37
C THR A 475 -12.46 6.39 -5.19
N VAL A 476 -13.04 6.61 -6.39
CA VAL A 476 -12.75 7.80 -7.22
C VAL A 476 -13.14 9.08 -6.47
N ALA A 477 -14.29 9.08 -5.79
CA ALA A 477 -14.77 10.24 -5.04
C ALA A 477 -13.86 10.54 -3.83
N TYR A 478 -13.35 9.50 -3.15
CA TYR A 478 -12.37 9.65 -2.08
C TYR A 478 -11.10 10.36 -2.56
N TYR A 479 -10.48 9.89 -3.64
CA TYR A 479 -9.29 10.55 -4.22
C TYR A 479 -9.58 12.00 -4.63
N ARG A 480 -10.72 12.23 -5.31
CA ARG A 480 -11.14 13.57 -5.72
C ARG A 480 -11.33 14.52 -4.52
N LEU A 481 -11.86 14.02 -3.40
CA LEU A 481 -12.07 14.81 -2.19
C LEU A 481 -10.74 15.20 -1.56
N LEU A 482 -9.81 14.24 -1.43
CA LEU A 482 -8.44 14.50 -0.96
C LEU A 482 -7.74 15.54 -1.85
N ASP A 483 -7.75 15.35 -3.16
CA ASP A 483 -7.06 16.26 -4.08
C ASP A 483 -7.64 17.67 -4.04
N LYS A 484 -8.96 17.79 -3.88
CA LYS A 484 -9.63 19.08 -3.77
C LYS A 484 -9.23 19.79 -2.48
N LEU A 485 -9.24 19.11 -1.34
CA LEU A 485 -8.82 19.68 -0.05
C LEU A 485 -7.32 20.03 -0.06
N ARG A 486 -6.47 19.19 -0.65
CA ARG A 486 -5.03 19.48 -0.80
C ARG A 486 -4.73 20.67 -1.70
N ALA A 487 -5.55 20.88 -2.73
CA ALA A 487 -5.40 22.07 -3.59
C ALA A 487 -5.75 23.36 -2.84
N ASP A 488 -6.76 23.31 -1.97
CA ASP A 488 -7.18 24.48 -1.16
C ASP A 488 -6.23 24.72 0.04
N PHE A 489 -5.66 23.65 0.61
CA PHE A 489 -4.77 23.69 1.77
C PHE A 489 -3.41 22.99 1.49
N PRO A 490 -2.57 23.54 0.61
CA PRO A 490 -1.36 22.86 0.11
C PRO A 490 -0.25 22.67 1.17
N ASP A 491 -0.33 23.37 2.30
CA ASP A 491 0.65 23.27 3.39
C ASP A 491 0.28 22.20 4.43
N ILE A 492 -0.92 21.64 4.36
CA ILE A 492 -1.37 20.57 5.25
C ILE A 492 -0.83 19.21 4.75
N GLU A 493 -0.23 18.44 5.65
CA GLU A 493 0.14 17.05 5.40
C GLU A 493 -1.00 16.10 5.78
N TRP A 494 -1.15 15.01 5.03
CA TRP A 494 -2.25 14.06 5.16
C TRP A 494 -1.73 12.67 5.48
N GLU A 495 -2.39 11.99 6.43
CA GLU A 495 -2.15 10.59 6.77
C GLU A 495 -3.36 9.74 6.40
N SER A 496 -3.13 8.62 5.69
CA SER A 496 -4.13 7.58 5.48
C SER A 496 -4.12 6.62 6.66
N CYS A 497 -5.25 6.52 7.34
CA CYS A 497 -5.59 5.47 8.29
C CYS A 497 -6.83 4.73 7.79
N ALA A 498 -6.96 3.43 8.10
CA ALA A 498 -8.17 2.68 7.80
C ALA A 498 -8.29 1.49 8.74
N SER A 499 -8.67 1.74 10.00
CA SER A 499 -8.50 0.78 11.10
C SER A 499 -7.04 0.30 11.14
N GLY A 500 -6.11 1.24 11.27
CA GLY A 500 -4.68 0.94 11.07
C GLY A 500 -4.30 0.81 9.61
N GLY A 501 -3.65 -0.29 9.23
CA GLY A 501 -3.03 -0.52 7.93
C GLY A 501 -3.96 -0.96 6.80
N GLY A 502 -5.28 -0.77 6.93
CA GLY A 502 -6.26 -1.26 5.96
C GLY A 502 -6.34 -0.47 4.63
N ARG A 503 -5.61 0.66 4.49
CA ARG A 503 -5.51 1.44 3.25
C ARG A 503 -4.09 1.93 3.06
N ILE A 504 -3.21 0.99 2.72
CA ILE A 504 -1.79 1.23 2.40
C ILE A 504 -1.51 0.58 1.05
N ASP A 505 -1.44 1.37 0.01
CA ASP A 505 -1.19 0.95 -1.37
C ASP A 505 -0.48 2.04 -2.17
N THR A 506 -0.02 1.70 -3.36
CA THR A 506 0.70 2.63 -4.24
C THR A 506 -0.21 3.69 -4.87
N GLY A 507 -1.53 3.55 -4.80
CA GLY A 507 -2.48 4.59 -5.22
C GLY A 507 -2.61 5.68 -4.17
N VAL A 508 -2.87 5.32 -2.90
CA VAL A 508 -3.11 6.32 -1.85
C VAL A 508 -1.90 7.22 -1.59
N ILE A 509 -0.66 6.72 -1.74
CA ILE A 509 0.55 7.52 -1.52
C ILE A 509 0.80 8.61 -2.57
N GLU A 510 0.07 8.60 -3.69
CA GLU A 510 0.04 9.73 -4.62
C GLU A 510 -0.72 10.94 -4.03
N HIS A 511 -1.54 10.71 -3.00
CA HIS A 511 -2.44 11.67 -2.37
C HIS A 511 -2.06 12.06 -0.94
N VAL A 512 -1.26 11.24 -0.23
CA VAL A 512 -0.94 11.45 1.19
C VAL A 512 0.56 11.38 1.46
N GLN A 513 1.02 11.99 2.57
CA GLN A 513 2.41 12.01 2.99
C GLN A 513 2.75 10.94 4.02
N ARG A 514 1.74 10.28 4.60
CA ARG A 514 1.92 9.29 5.65
C ARG A 514 0.81 8.25 5.62
N CYS A 515 1.13 7.02 6.04
CA CYS A 515 0.18 5.95 6.28
C CYS A 515 0.32 5.45 7.71
N TRP A 516 -0.78 5.28 8.42
CA TRP A 516 -0.77 4.61 9.72
C TRP A 516 -0.61 3.10 9.50
N THR A 517 0.50 2.55 9.97
CA THR A 517 0.91 1.19 9.60
C THR A 517 0.02 0.10 10.20
N SER A 518 -0.42 0.30 11.45
CA SER A 518 -1.28 -0.64 12.18
C SER A 518 -1.74 -0.02 13.50
N ASP A 519 -2.96 -0.35 13.94
CA ASP A 519 -3.44 -0.05 15.30
C ASP A 519 -2.79 -0.95 16.36
N MET A 520 -2.08 -2.01 15.95
CA MET A 520 -1.27 -2.80 16.86
C MET A 520 -0.13 -1.95 17.42
N THR A 521 -0.16 -1.65 18.71
CA THR A 521 0.89 -0.88 19.39
C THR A 521 1.91 -1.75 20.13
N ASP A 522 1.70 -3.05 20.17
CA ASP A 522 2.67 -4.03 20.72
C ASP A 522 3.94 -4.07 19.87
N ALA A 523 5.06 -3.68 20.47
CA ALA A 523 6.32 -3.53 19.76
C ALA A 523 6.87 -4.84 19.16
N LEU A 524 6.58 -5.99 19.77
CA LEU A 524 7.00 -7.29 19.23
C LEU A 524 6.21 -7.64 17.97
N SER A 525 4.89 -7.47 18.00
CA SER A 525 4.03 -7.67 16.84
C SER A 525 4.36 -6.71 15.70
N ARG A 526 4.69 -5.46 16.02
CA ARG A 526 5.12 -4.44 15.03
C ARG A 526 6.40 -4.83 14.30
N GLN A 527 7.30 -5.61 14.89
CA GLN A 527 8.49 -6.10 14.19
C GLN A 527 8.12 -6.89 12.92
N CYS A 528 7.09 -7.72 12.97
CA CYS A 528 6.62 -8.48 11.80
C CYS A 528 5.81 -7.61 10.85
N ILE A 529 4.85 -6.83 11.35
CA ILE A 529 3.98 -5.98 10.54
C ILE A 529 4.81 -4.99 9.71
N GLN A 530 5.71 -4.25 10.35
CA GLN A 530 6.58 -3.27 9.70
C GLN A 530 7.54 -3.93 8.70
N ARG A 531 8.13 -5.08 9.07
CA ARG A 531 9.04 -5.85 8.20
C ARG A 531 8.43 -6.18 6.84
N TRP A 532 7.14 -6.46 6.79
CA TRP A 532 6.47 -6.83 5.54
C TRP A 532 5.78 -5.66 4.85
N THR A 533 5.37 -4.62 5.60
CA THR A 533 4.78 -3.43 4.99
C THR A 533 5.80 -2.68 4.12
N VAL A 534 7.07 -2.66 4.49
CA VAL A 534 8.14 -2.05 3.68
C VAL A 534 8.42 -2.78 2.35
N GLN A 535 7.74 -3.91 2.08
CA GLN A 535 7.85 -4.55 0.76
C GLN A 535 7.23 -3.68 -0.34
N ASN A 536 6.20 -2.94 -0.02
CA ASN A 536 5.45 -2.14 -0.99
C ASN A 536 5.40 -0.64 -0.72
N ILE A 537 5.86 -0.16 0.45
CA ILE A 537 5.87 1.28 0.78
C ILE A 537 7.15 1.63 1.53
N ALA A 538 7.79 2.71 1.14
CA ALA A 538 9.01 3.20 1.76
C ALA A 538 8.80 3.55 3.25
N PRO A 539 9.80 3.26 4.11
CA PRO A 539 9.64 3.37 5.56
C PRO A 539 9.28 4.77 6.05
N GLU A 540 9.66 5.81 5.34
CA GLU A 540 9.34 7.20 5.69
C GLU A 540 7.86 7.58 5.59
N TYR A 541 7.06 6.83 4.82
CA TYR A 541 5.61 6.99 4.80
C TYR A 541 4.92 6.31 5.99
N LEU A 542 5.56 5.33 6.63
CA LEU A 542 4.93 4.42 7.57
C LEU A 542 5.02 4.93 9.00
N GLY A 543 3.90 5.27 9.61
CA GLY A 543 3.81 5.68 11.01
C GLY A 543 4.16 4.55 11.98
N ALA A 544 5.11 4.79 12.88
CA ALA A 544 5.49 3.86 13.94
C ALA A 544 5.59 4.58 15.28
N HIS A 545 4.63 4.30 16.17
CA HIS A 545 4.53 4.98 17.45
C HIS A 545 5.01 4.10 18.62
N ILE A 546 5.59 4.74 19.60
CA ILE A 546 5.85 4.17 20.93
C ILE A 546 4.58 4.33 21.74
N SER A 547 3.95 3.23 22.13
CA SER A 547 2.80 3.23 23.04
C SER A 547 3.24 3.16 24.50
N GLN A 548 2.27 3.06 25.43
CA GLN A 548 2.52 2.83 26.85
C GLN A 548 3.33 1.54 27.09
N PRO A 549 3.97 1.40 28.29
CA PRO A 549 4.81 0.23 28.61
C PRO A 549 4.13 -1.12 28.43
N THR A 550 2.85 -1.23 28.82
CA THR A 550 2.03 -2.44 28.65
C THR A 550 1.06 -2.23 27.51
N SER A 551 1.21 -3.03 26.45
CA SER A 551 0.30 -2.99 25.29
C SER A 551 -1.13 -3.27 25.69
N GLN A 552 -2.07 -2.45 25.22
CA GLN A 552 -3.51 -2.64 25.46
C GLN A 552 -4.02 -3.90 24.74
N GLN A 553 -3.49 -4.21 23.55
CA GLN A 553 -3.94 -5.33 22.74
C GLN A 553 -3.46 -6.69 23.25
N THR A 554 -2.25 -6.76 23.79
CA THR A 554 -1.61 -8.05 24.11
C THR A 554 -1.33 -8.25 25.61
N GLY A 555 -1.34 -7.18 26.40
CA GLY A 555 -0.95 -7.20 27.82
C GLY A 555 0.55 -7.40 28.06
N ARG A 556 1.39 -7.46 27.01
CA ARG A 556 2.86 -7.57 27.14
C ARG A 556 3.47 -6.24 27.53
N THR A 557 4.54 -6.29 28.31
CA THR A 557 5.23 -5.09 28.84
C THR A 557 6.64 -5.01 28.31
N TYR A 558 7.03 -3.86 27.77
CA TYR A 558 8.34 -3.62 27.17
C TYR A 558 9.04 -2.37 27.72
N SER A 559 10.38 -2.39 27.68
CA SER A 559 11.20 -1.21 27.96
C SER A 559 11.00 -0.11 26.89
N VAL A 560 11.32 1.13 27.25
CA VAL A 560 11.37 2.25 26.28
C VAL A 560 12.33 1.92 25.13
N ALA A 561 13.51 1.37 25.45
CA ALA A 561 14.51 1.00 24.45
C ALA A 561 13.97 0.03 23.37
N PHE A 562 13.24 -1.02 23.76
CA PHE A 562 12.71 -1.99 22.79
C PHE A 562 11.65 -1.35 21.90
N ARG A 563 10.70 -0.60 22.49
CA ARG A 563 9.64 0.10 21.75
C ARG A 563 10.21 1.14 20.79
N ALA A 564 11.16 1.97 21.27
CA ALA A 564 11.79 3.01 20.48
C ALA A 564 12.63 2.44 19.33
N ALA A 565 13.49 1.45 19.61
CA ALA A 565 14.32 0.82 18.59
C ALA A 565 13.51 0.08 17.51
N THR A 566 12.28 -0.34 17.83
CA THR A 566 11.31 -0.88 16.85
C THR A 566 10.77 0.21 15.93
N ALA A 567 10.55 1.42 16.45
CA ALA A 567 9.89 2.51 15.73
C ALA A 567 10.84 3.38 14.87
N VAL A 568 12.11 3.54 15.26
CA VAL A 568 13.02 4.56 14.68
C VAL A 568 13.36 4.42 13.20
N PHE A 569 13.14 3.27 12.58
CA PHE A 569 13.39 3.09 11.15
C PHE A 569 12.29 3.66 10.26
N HIS A 570 11.19 4.07 10.84
CA HIS A 570 9.97 4.55 10.20
C HIS A 570 9.68 6.01 10.60
N SER A 571 8.52 6.53 10.23
CA SER A 571 8.05 7.83 10.71
C SER A 571 7.71 7.73 12.20
N PHE A 572 8.66 8.16 13.02
CA PHE A 572 8.68 7.96 14.46
C PHE A 572 7.64 8.82 15.19
N GLY A 573 6.91 8.22 16.14
CA GLY A 573 5.94 8.93 16.96
C GLY A 573 5.70 8.29 18.32
N ILE A 574 4.74 8.86 19.03
CA ILE A 574 4.32 8.49 20.39
C ILE A 574 2.80 8.40 20.40
N GLU A 575 2.26 7.36 21.02
CA GLU A 575 0.84 7.19 21.27
C GLU A 575 0.66 6.67 22.70
N TRP A 576 0.79 7.58 23.66
CA TRP A 576 0.86 7.28 25.09
C TRP A 576 0.49 8.51 25.91
N ASP A 577 -0.26 8.32 26.99
CA ASP A 577 -0.42 9.36 28.01
C ASP A 577 0.89 9.53 28.78
N ILE A 578 1.77 10.38 28.25
CA ILE A 578 3.08 10.66 28.83
C ILE A 578 3.02 11.40 30.17
N THR A 579 1.85 11.85 30.62
CA THR A 579 1.68 12.42 31.98
C THR A 579 1.77 11.34 33.05
N LYS A 580 1.55 10.08 32.68
CA LYS A 580 1.67 8.90 33.52
C LYS A 580 3.05 8.24 33.47
N ALA A 581 3.95 8.72 32.59
CA ALA A 581 5.30 8.20 32.46
C ALA A 581 6.17 8.60 33.65
N SER A 582 7.10 7.72 34.02
CA SER A 582 8.13 8.09 34.99
C SER A 582 9.13 9.09 34.42
N ASP A 583 9.79 9.87 35.28
CA ASP A 583 10.85 10.80 34.85
C ASP A 583 11.98 10.07 34.11
N ALA A 584 12.30 8.84 34.50
CA ALA A 584 13.30 8.03 33.83
C ALA A 584 12.87 7.64 32.40
N ASP A 585 11.61 7.21 32.20
CA ASP A 585 11.07 6.88 30.89
C ASP A 585 11.03 8.11 29.99
N LEU A 586 10.61 9.27 30.50
CA LEU A 586 10.60 10.53 29.74
C LEU A 586 12.00 10.94 29.30
N GLN A 587 13.00 10.78 30.19
CA GLN A 587 14.38 11.12 29.90
C GLN A 587 14.97 10.18 28.84
N GLU A 588 14.68 8.89 28.92
CA GLU A 588 15.08 7.91 27.91
C GLU A 588 14.40 8.21 26.58
N LEU A 589 13.08 8.47 26.57
CA LEU A 589 12.31 8.81 25.38
C LEU A 589 12.85 10.08 24.71
N ALA A 590 13.14 11.14 25.48
CA ALA A 590 13.77 12.35 24.97
C ALA A 590 15.12 12.07 24.30
N SER A 591 15.92 11.16 24.86
CA SER A 591 17.20 10.75 24.28
C SER A 591 17.01 10.03 22.94
N TRP A 592 15.97 9.19 22.80
CA TRP A 592 15.61 8.55 21.54
C TRP A 592 15.11 9.55 20.49
N ILE A 593 14.32 10.55 20.90
CA ILE A 593 13.86 11.63 20.00
C ILE A 593 15.07 12.42 19.45
N VAL A 594 16.01 12.81 20.32
CA VAL A 594 17.23 13.49 19.88
C VAL A 594 18.04 12.64 18.92
N TRP A 595 18.19 11.34 19.22
CA TRP A 595 18.90 10.40 18.37
C TRP A 595 18.19 10.24 17.00
N TYR A 596 16.87 10.08 16.99
CA TYR A 596 16.09 9.98 15.75
C TYR A 596 16.25 11.23 14.89
N LYS A 597 16.07 12.42 15.45
CA LYS A 597 16.22 13.68 14.72
C LYS A 597 17.61 13.85 14.10
N ALA A 598 18.66 13.35 14.75
CA ALA A 598 20.01 13.40 14.21
C ALA A 598 20.27 12.37 13.08
N ASN A 599 19.42 11.35 12.95
CA ASN A 599 19.63 10.25 12.01
C ASN A 599 18.52 10.12 10.95
N ARG A 600 17.37 10.75 11.10
CA ARG A 600 16.20 10.52 10.23
C ARG A 600 16.47 10.77 8.75
N ASP A 601 17.27 11.78 8.39
CA ASP A 601 17.60 12.05 6.99
C ASP A 601 18.34 10.86 6.35
N PHE A 602 19.26 10.23 7.09
CA PHE A 602 19.92 9.01 6.65
C PHE A 602 18.94 7.82 6.62
N LEU A 603 18.13 7.64 7.66
CA LEU A 603 17.18 6.53 7.78
C LEU A 603 16.16 6.53 6.62
N HIS A 604 15.75 7.70 6.15
CA HIS A 604 14.70 7.88 5.16
C HIS A 604 15.21 8.15 3.72
N SER A 605 16.52 8.26 3.53
CA SER A 605 17.12 8.40 2.19
C SER A 605 17.90 7.18 1.72
N GLY A 606 18.28 6.30 2.64
CA GLY A 606 19.01 5.08 2.35
C GLY A 606 18.12 3.97 1.81
N ARG A 607 18.77 2.88 1.38
CA ARG A 607 18.08 1.64 1.00
C ARG A 607 17.75 0.84 2.27
N PHE A 608 16.47 0.57 2.49
CA PHE A 608 16.05 -0.36 3.54
C PHE A 608 16.43 -1.79 3.15
N VAL A 609 16.96 -2.55 4.09
CA VAL A 609 17.41 -3.94 3.88
C VAL A 609 16.90 -4.83 5.01
N ARG A 610 16.49 -6.05 4.65
CA ARG A 610 16.12 -7.11 5.57
C ARG A 610 17.12 -8.24 5.41
N LEU A 611 17.72 -8.66 6.50
CA LEU A 611 18.76 -9.68 6.45
C LEU A 611 18.14 -11.06 6.66
N ASP A 612 18.56 -12.01 5.82
CA ASP A 612 18.21 -13.41 5.98
C ASP A 612 19.10 -14.02 7.05
N VAL A 613 18.52 -14.31 8.20
CA VAL A 613 19.19 -14.88 9.36
C VAL A 613 18.69 -16.32 9.55
N ALA A 614 19.64 -17.25 9.75
CA ALA A 614 19.31 -18.66 9.87
C ALA A 614 18.54 -19.03 11.15
N ASP A 615 18.65 -18.22 12.19
CA ASP A 615 17.95 -18.44 13.46
C ASP A 615 16.57 -17.73 13.40
N PRO A 616 15.46 -18.47 13.42
CA PRO A 616 14.11 -17.87 13.36
C PRO A 616 13.78 -17.01 14.60
N ALA A 617 14.50 -17.18 15.71
CA ALA A 617 14.36 -16.35 16.89
C ALA A 617 14.97 -14.94 16.75
N VAL A 618 15.62 -14.65 15.61
CA VAL A 618 16.28 -13.38 15.32
C VAL A 618 15.76 -12.77 14.04
N LEU A 619 15.31 -11.51 14.13
CA LEU A 619 15.07 -10.66 12.96
C LEU A 619 16.22 -9.66 12.83
N ALA A 620 16.58 -9.33 11.59
CA ALA A 620 17.53 -8.26 11.33
C ALA A 620 17.09 -7.44 10.12
N HIS A 621 17.22 -6.12 10.24
CA HIS A 621 16.89 -5.16 9.20
C HIS A 621 17.66 -3.85 9.44
N GLY A 622 17.65 -2.98 8.46
CA GLY A 622 18.29 -1.69 8.63
C GLY A 622 18.28 -0.84 7.39
N VAL A 623 19.16 0.16 7.37
CA VAL A 623 19.32 1.10 6.25
C VAL A 623 20.78 1.14 5.85
N VAL A 624 21.02 1.12 4.55
CA VAL A 624 22.34 1.30 3.92
C VAL A 624 22.31 2.56 3.06
N ALA A 625 23.25 3.47 3.27
CA ALA A 625 23.37 4.67 2.46
C ALA A 625 23.56 4.32 0.97
N ALA A 626 22.98 5.12 0.07
CA ALA A 626 23.02 4.85 -1.36
C ALA A 626 24.46 4.78 -1.93
N ASP A 627 25.38 5.53 -1.33
CA ASP A 627 26.82 5.55 -1.69
C ASP A 627 27.65 4.47 -0.97
N GLY A 628 27.01 3.62 -0.15
CA GLY A 628 27.68 2.60 0.64
C GLY A 628 28.56 3.13 1.77
N SER A 629 28.50 4.42 2.11
CA SER A 629 29.38 5.04 3.13
C SER A 629 28.98 4.69 4.57
N ARG A 630 27.71 4.35 4.79
CA ARG A 630 27.14 4.11 6.13
C ARG A 630 26.06 3.04 6.06
N ALA A 631 25.97 2.23 7.12
CA ALA A 631 24.81 1.39 7.39
C ALA A 631 24.42 1.45 8.87
N LEU A 632 23.14 1.27 9.15
CA LEU A 632 22.60 1.06 10.49
C LEU A 632 21.74 -0.19 10.46
N ILE A 633 22.13 -1.19 11.24
CA ILE A 633 21.45 -2.50 11.27
C ILE A 633 20.92 -2.77 12.68
N ALA A 634 19.64 -3.13 12.75
CA ALA A 634 19.03 -3.67 13.96
C ALA A 634 19.19 -5.18 14.01
N HIS A 635 19.71 -5.69 15.10
CA HIS A 635 19.59 -7.06 15.54
C HIS A 635 18.46 -7.13 16.56
N VAL A 636 17.42 -7.87 16.24
CA VAL A 636 16.23 -8.06 17.09
C VAL A 636 16.22 -9.50 17.56
N GLN A 637 16.48 -9.71 18.85
CA GLN A 637 16.22 -11.00 19.49
C GLN A 637 14.73 -11.09 19.77
N TYR A 638 14.02 -11.74 18.87
CA TYR A 638 12.55 -11.82 18.86
C TYR A 638 12.05 -12.83 19.90
N GLU A 639 12.67 -14.02 19.90
CA GLU A 639 12.37 -15.12 20.80
C GLU A 639 13.66 -15.69 21.42
N GLU A 640 13.54 -16.73 22.25
CA GLU A 640 14.69 -17.47 22.78
C GLU A 640 15.34 -18.30 21.67
N SER A 641 16.62 -18.04 21.42
CA SER A 641 17.40 -18.77 20.43
C SER A 641 17.73 -20.18 20.89
N SER A 642 17.58 -21.14 20.00
CA SER A 642 18.07 -22.51 20.20
C SER A 642 19.61 -22.63 20.16
N SER A 643 20.30 -21.59 19.65
CA SER A 643 21.75 -21.53 19.53
C SER A 643 22.37 -20.66 20.60
N ASN A 644 23.40 -21.17 21.28
CA ASN A 644 24.21 -20.38 22.20
C ASN A 644 25.27 -19.49 21.49
N ARG A 645 25.40 -19.60 20.16
CA ARG A 645 26.49 -18.94 19.42
C ARG A 645 26.17 -17.56 18.89
N GLY A 646 24.90 -17.12 18.99
CA GLY A 646 24.43 -15.91 18.28
C GLY A 646 24.41 -16.10 16.77
N VAL A 647 24.30 -15.03 16.02
CA VAL A 647 24.09 -15.02 14.57
C VAL A 647 25.13 -14.19 13.84
N TRP A 648 25.28 -14.45 12.54
CA TRP A 648 26.05 -13.63 11.61
C TRP A 648 25.12 -12.77 10.80
N LEU A 649 25.29 -11.46 10.88
CA LEU A 649 24.57 -10.48 10.07
C LEU A 649 25.40 -10.15 8.83
N ARG A 650 24.92 -10.54 7.66
CA ARG A 650 25.52 -10.23 6.36
C ARG A 650 24.91 -8.96 5.82
N VAL A 651 25.71 -7.90 5.74
CA VAL A 651 25.23 -6.57 5.36
C VAL A 651 25.48 -6.31 3.88
N PRO A 652 24.43 -6.24 3.04
CA PRO A 652 24.59 -6.01 1.60
C PRO A 652 24.82 -4.54 1.28
N GLY A 653 25.35 -4.26 0.06
CA GLY A 653 25.37 -2.92 -0.51
C GLY A 653 26.47 -2.00 0.00
N LEU A 654 27.44 -2.53 0.74
CA LEU A 654 28.66 -1.81 1.10
C LEU A 654 29.75 -2.01 0.03
N ASP A 655 30.68 -1.07 -0.10
CA ASP A 655 31.83 -1.16 -0.99
C ASP A 655 32.79 -2.27 -0.50
N ALA A 656 32.96 -3.31 -1.29
CA ALA A 656 33.72 -4.51 -0.92
C ALA A 656 35.18 -4.21 -0.52
N ASP A 657 35.81 -3.25 -1.20
CA ASP A 657 37.21 -2.91 -1.03
C ASP A 657 37.44 -1.85 0.06
N ALA A 658 36.39 -1.15 0.47
CA ALA A 658 36.48 -0.15 1.53
C ALA A 658 36.56 -0.79 2.93
N ARG A 659 37.06 -0.01 3.88
CA ARG A 659 37.10 -0.41 5.29
C ARG A 659 36.02 0.32 6.08
N TYR A 660 35.45 -0.38 7.07
CA TYR A 660 34.37 0.11 7.90
C TYR A 660 34.66 -0.08 9.39
N ALA A 661 34.41 0.96 10.16
CA ALA A 661 34.36 0.89 11.62
C ALA A 661 32.94 0.50 12.08
N LEU A 662 32.86 -0.32 13.12
CA LEU A 662 31.61 -0.79 13.69
C LEU A 662 31.48 -0.30 15.13
N ARG A 663 30.26 0.11 15.50
CA ARG A 663 29.95 0.48 16.88
C ARG A 663 28.50 0.19 17.23
N TRP A 664 28.24 -0.10 18.51
CA TRP A 664 26.89 -0.08 19.05
C TRP A 664 26.42 1.36 19.20
N VAL A 665 25.18 1.63 18.80
CA VAL A 665 24.58 2.96 18.89
C VAL A 665 23.20 2.92 19.53
N GLY A 666 22.68 4.09 19.86
CA GLY A 666 21.42 4.29 20.57
C GLY A 666 21.64 4.95 21.93
N PRO A 667 20.62 5.46 22.61
CA PRO A 667 20.73 6.15 23.91
C PRO A 667 21.08 5.18 25.00
N GLU A 668 21.25 4.12 25.15
CA GLU A 668 21.77 3.05 26.03
C GLU A 668 21.72 1.72 25.26
N PRO A 669 22.87 1.22 24.81
CA PRO A 669 22.88 -0.10 24.23
C PRO A 669 22.40 -1.09 25.26
N ALA A 670 21.30 -1.79 24.98
CA ALA A 670 20.82 -2.86 25.83
C ALA A 670 21.93 -3.91 25.97
N ARG A 671 22.64 -3.90 27.06
CA ARG A 671 23.77 -4.82 27.36
C ARG A 671 23.29 -6.19 27.80
N ALA A 672 22.21 -6.67 27.22
CA ALA A 672 21.66 -7.97 27.55
C ALA A 672 22.32 -9.15 26.79
N SER A 673 23.58 -9.00 26.38
CA SER A 673 24.34 -10.12 25.85
C SER A 673 24.60 -11.16 26.96
N LEU A 674 24.33 -12.42 26.66
CA LEU A 674 24.60 -13.55 27.54
C LEU A 674 26.05 -14.04 27.38
N GLU A 675 26.79 -13.52 26.40
CA GLU A 675 28.20 -13.83 26.21
C GLU A 675 29.10 -12.83 26.96
N PRO A 676 30.16 -13.29 27.58
CA PRO A 676 31.06 -12.43 28.37
C PRO A 676 31.95 -11.51 27.52
N ILE A 677 32.03 -11.75 26.20
CA ILE A 677 32.88 -10.97 25.29
C ILE A 677 31.98 -10.36 24.19
N ASP A 678 31.94 -9.02 24.12
CA ASP A 678 31.34 -8.31 23.02
C ASP A 678 32.23 -8.44 21.78
N PRO A 679 31.78 -9.09 20.70
CA PRO A 679 32.61 -9.29 19.52
C PRO A 679 32.92 -8.00 18.76
N LEU A 680 32.14 -6.92 18.95
CA LEU A 680 32.43 -5.61 18.38
C LEU A 680 33.49 -4.84 19.17
N GLY A 681 33.72 -5.22 20.43
CA GLY A 681 34.72 -4.60 21.33
C GLY A 681 34.44 -3.14 21.66
N PRO A 682 35.39 -2.44 22.26
CA PRO A 682 35.27 -1.02 22.53
C PRO A 682 35.12 -0.21 21.21
N VAL A 683 34.32 0.85 21.30
CA VAL A 683 34.07 1.76 20.17
C VAL A 683 35.39 2.18 19.50
N GLY A 684 35.46 2.06 18.17
CA GLY A 684 36.58 2.54 17.35
C GLY A 684 37.80 1.63 17.27
N SER A 685 37.80 0.45 17.90
CA SER A 685 38.98 -0.41 17.96
C SER A 685 39.18 -1.37 16.78
N ARG A 686 38.17 -1.58 15.92
CA ARG A 686 38.27 -2.52 14.81
C ARG A 686 37.64 -1.95 13.53
N SER A 687 38.33 -2.15 12.40
CA SER A 687 37.75 -1.94 11.07
C SER A 687 37.86 -3.22 10.25
N VAL A 688 36.82 -3.51 9.45
CA VAL A 688 36.75 -4.67 8.57
C VAL A 688 36.45 -4.21 7.13
N SER A 689 36.74 -5.04 6.12
CA SER A 689 36.37 -4.71 4.74
C SER A 689 34.87 -4.89 4.49
N GLY A 690 34.34 -4.20 3.49
CA GLY A 690 32.96 -4.44 3.04
C GLY A 690 32.76 -5.87 2.55
N ALA A 691 33.76 -6.47 1.90
CA ALA A 691 33.72 -7.89 1.54
C ALA A 691 33.53 -8.79 2.76
N TRP A 692 34.19 -8.50 3.89
CA TRP A 692 33.96 -9.23 5.15
C TRP A 692 32.56 -9.04 5.68
N LEU A 693 32.00 -7.83 5.58
CA LEU A 693 30.64 -7.52 6.03
C LEU A 693 29.57 -8.22 5.18
N ALA A 694 29.84 -8.41 3.89
CA ALA A 694 28.99 -9.19 3.00
C ALA A 694 29.10 -10.70 3.28
N SER A 695 30.30 -11.21 3.62
CA SER A 695 30.52 -12.63 3.95
C SER A 695 31.88 -12.80 4.68
N PRO A 696 31.92 -13.28 5.93
CA PRO A 696 30.84 -13.91 6.72
C PRO A 696 29.85 -12.95 7.41
N GLY A 697 30.14 -11.63 7.46
CA GLY A 697 29.30 -10.65 8.15
C GLY A 697 29.79 -10.24 9.53
N VAL A 698 28.87 -9.67 10.33
CA VAL A 698 29.10 -9.28 11.72
C VAL A 698 28.50 -10.33 12.64
N ARG A 699 29.27 -10.88 13.55
CA ARG A 699 28.74 -11.78 14.57
C ARG A 699 28.11 -10.98 15.70
N VAL A 700 26.84 -11.22 15.96
CA VAL A 700 26.12 -10.67 17.11
C VAL A 700 25.85 -11.79 18.11
N PRO A 701 26.26 -11.64 19.38
CA PRO A 701 26.03 -12.65 20.39
C PRO A 701 24.54 -12.77 20.71
N ARG A 702 24.13 -13.94 21.22
CA ARG A 702 22.77 -14.17 21.69
C ARG A 702 22.40 -13.12 22.75
N CYS A 703 21.23 -12.52 22.60
CA CYS A 703 20.63 -11.63 23.57
C CYS A 703 19.45 -12.31 24.30
N ARG A 704 18.91 -11.66 25.30
CA ARG A 704 17.61 -12.05 25.84
C ARG A 704 16.52 -11.74 24.83
N PRO A 705 15.41 -12.49 24.82
CA PRO A 705 14.24 -12.11 24.04
C PRO A 705 13.81 -10.65 24.27
N GLU A 706 13.14 -10.07 23.28
CA GLU A 706 12.63 -8.69 23.31
C GLU A 706 13.75 -7.65 23.50
N THR A 707 14.87 -7.90 22.84
CA THR A 707 16.02 -7.00 22.82
C THR A 707 16.34 -6.55 21.40
N VAL A 708 16.50 -5.25 21.19
CA VAL A 708 17.02 -4.69 19.94
C VAL A 708 18.40 -4.05 20.20
N ARG A 709 19.36 -4.40 19.35
CA ARG A 709 20.69 -3.78 19.34
C ARG A 709 20.96 -3.13 18.00
N LEU A 710 21.37 -1.89 18.00
CA LEU A 710 21.67 -1.13 16.78
C LEU A 710 23.17 -1.12 16.54
N VAL A 711 23.58 -1.62 15.37
CA VAL A 711 24.98 -1.60 14.90
C VAL A 711 25.11 -0.55 13.81
N GLU A 712 25.92 0.45 14.07
CA GLU A 712 26.33 1.42 13.06
C GLU A 712 27.64 0.98 12.40
N ILE A 713 27.69 1.09 11.09
CA ILE A 713 28.80 0.71 10.23
C ILE A 713 29.15 1.93 9.39
N VAL A 714 30.37 2.46 9.52
CA VAL A 714 30.80 3.70 8.86
C VAL A 714 32.12 3.49 8.14
N LYS A 715 32.19 3.92 6.87
CA LYS A 715 33.41 3.90 6.06
C LYS A 715 34.50 4.76 6.71
N VAL A 716 35.73 4.23 6.81
CA VAL A 716 36.91 4.88 7.44
C VAL A 716 38.03 5.11 6.46
#